data_6be911c4a21b4572a6dab52df860526e
#
_entry.id   6be911c4a21b4572a6dab52df860526e
#
_cell.length_a   1.000
_cell.length_b   1.000
_cell.length_c   1.000
_cell.angle_alpha   90.00
_cell.angle_beta   90.00
_cell.angle_gamma   90.00
#
_symmetry.space_group_name_H-M   'P 1'
#
loop_
_entity.id
_entity.type
_entity.pdbx_description
1 polymer ?
#
loop_
_entity_poly.entity_id
_entity_poly.type
_entity_poly.pdbx_seq_one_letter_code
_entity_poly.pdbx_strand_id
1 'polypeptide(L)'
;MKSTAVGSTIAKIGKTNYALRVVNTTFSNLSAKTGALLLGLLLVIGCGYVRADDLTVAADGTGDVRTVQEAIEKVPVNNAHTFTIFIRPGVYNEQIRVPADKPYVSFVGTDAKKTILTFNISNKTAGSTSAAYGIYIGGHDFHAENITFENSFGTGSQAVAVLAEGDRLVFKHCRFLGWQDTLYAKNGRQFYEDCYIEGHVDFIFGEAAAVFSDCEIHSKGDGYISAPMRFSDDEPTGFVFIKCRLTSENTKNGIYLGRPWRDYGRSVFIDTRMDAQIRPEGWNHWLPEREKTAYLAEYNSSGPGANDNARVKWSRRLTADDARQFSVEAFLKGKDGWNPRKSNDKWLEQTKPIWRVVAWNDVLRQSPQWYQTDEAARIADQVILYQKENGGWEKNIDMAAMLTEKEKDELAAKRSDISETTIDNRTSYTQTAFLAKIITASLLKQTPPNNFPKYKEAFNKGLDYLLSSQYSNGGFPQFFPLKKGYYTHITFNDDAMIGVLELFSAIAAKKDDFKFVDEVRRLKAENEIELALPLILKLQIVVDGKKTSWAQQYDENTLQPAWARKYEPPCLTAGESVGVVRFLMQQKPTPEIVDAVESAIAWFRKAELHAIRWVRTNGQNAVVKDVGAPPIWARYYEISTMKPIFLGRDSVIHYDVSEIEAERRNGYAWYVTSPAELLEKDYPKWRASINAK
;
A
#
# COMPACT_ATOMS: atom_id res chain seq x y z
N MET A 1 -69.96 -19.18 43.52
CA MET A 1 -69.57 -19.08 44.96
C MET A 1 -68.07 -18.71 44.98
N LYS A 2 -67.80 -17.59 45.61
CA LYS A 2 -66.55 -17.11 46.22
C LYS A 2 -65.30 -17.21 45.39
N SER A 3 -64.75 -16.16 44.72
CA SER A 3 -64.04 -15.02 45.31
C SER A 3 -62.80 -15.44 46.09
N THR A 4 -61.64 -15.11 45.57
CA THR A 4 -60.70 -14.28 46.32
C THR A 4 -59.53 -13.86 45.35
N ALA A 5 -59.34 -12.56 45.33
CA ALA A 5 -58.21 -11.86 44.67
C ALA A 5 -57.01 -11.78 45.62
N VAL A 6 -55.79 -11.81 45.05
CA VAL A 6 -54.52 -11.20 45.54
C VAL A 6 -53.67 -11.17 44.37
N GLY A 7 -53.03 -10.17 43.83
CA GLY A 7 -52.42 -8.99 44.38
C GLY A 7 -51.27 -8.67 43.42
N SER A 8 -51.34 -7.58 42.68
CA SER A 8 -50.35 -7.10 41.73
C SER A 8 -49.06 -6.67 42.40
N THR A 9 -47.93 -7.06 41.85
CA THR A 9 -46.66 -6.34 42.06
C THR A 9 -46.02 -6.09 40.71
N ILE A 10 -46.18 -4.86 40.23
CA ILE A 10 -45.49 -4.34 39.04
C ILE A 10 -44.09 -3.89 39.48
N ALA A 11 -43.06 -4.56 39.04
CA ALA A 11 -41.68 -4.05 39.14
C ALA A 11 -41.41 -3.14 37.94
N LYS A 12 -41.34 -1.84 38.17
CA LYS A 12 -40.84 -0.83 37.25
C LYS A 12 -39.33 -1.01 37.08
N ILE A 13 -38.87 -1.34 35.88
CA ILE A 13 -37.48 -1.17 35.49
C ILE A 13 -37.34 0.21 34.84
N GLY A 14 -36.56 1.05 35.53
CA GLY A 14 -36.37 2.45 35.15
C GLY A 14 -35.57 2.63 33.88
N LYS A 15 -36.04 3.48 33.02
CA LYS A 15 -35.30 4.09 31.92
C LYS A 15 -34.30 5.09 32.51
N THR A 16 -33.01 4.86 32.32
CA THR A 16 -31.97 5.85 32.65
C THR A 16 -31.80 6.77 31.45
N ASN A 17 -32.50 7.89 31.49
CA ASN A 17 -32.20 9.02 30.59
C ASN A 17 -31.01 9.79 31.16
N TYR A 18 -29.89 9.83 30.43
CA TYR A 18 -28.82 10.80 30.69
C TYR A 18 -29.26 12.17 30.13
N ALA A 19 -29.76 13.01 31.05
CA ALA A 19 -29.99 14.41 30.75
C ALA A 19 -28.68 15.19 30.84
N LEU A 20 -28.29 15.88 29.74
CA LEU A 20 -27.29 16.93 29.78
C LEU A 20 -27.72 18.02 30.76
N ARG A 21 -27.01 18.19 31.86
CA ARG A 21 -27.11 19.40 32.67
C ARG A 21 -26.25 20.49 32.04
N VAL A 22 -26.88 21.45 31.41
CA VAL A 22 -26.27 22.74 31.09
C VAL A 22 -26.15 23.52 32.39
N VAL A 23 -24.95 23.75 32.84
CA VAL A 23 -24.66 24.66 33.96
C VAL A 23 -24.59 26.06 33.38
N ASN A 24 -25.66 26.86 33.57
CA ASN A 24 -25.63 28.30 33.39
C ASN A 24 -24.92 28.92 34.61
N THR A 25 -23.68 29.30 34.44
CA THR A 25 -23.00 30.24 35.33
C THR A 25 -22.82 31.57 34.60
N THR A 26 -23.48 32.58 35.12
CA THR A 26 -23.37 33.97 34.76
C THR A 26 -21.92 34.47 34.94
N PHE A 27 -21.25 34.81 33.85
CA PHE A 27 -20.06 35.64 33.89
C PHE A 27 -20.41 37.05 33.44
N SER A 28 -20.51 37.95 34.41
CA SER A 28 -20.41 39.37 34.17
C SER A 28 -18.96 39.82 34.37
N ASN A 29 -18.45 40.56 33.38
CA ASN A 29 -17.21 41.31 33.38
C ASN A 29 -15.85 40.53 33.31
N LEU A 30 -15.39 40.28 32.09
CA LEU A 30 -13.96 40.27 31.78
C LEU A 30 -13.68 40.97 30.44
N SER A 31 -12.67 41.81 30.44
CA SER A 31 -12.33 42.75 29.38
C SER A 31 -11.89 42.09 28.06
N ALA A 32 -12.09 42.80 26.95
CA ALA A 32 -11.95 42.39 25.54
C ALA A 32 -10.52 42.05 25.07
N LYS A 33 -9.60 41.70 25.92
CA LYS A 33 -8.20 41.32 25.56
C LYS A 33 -7.83 39.86 25.82
N THR A 34 -8.67 39.05 26.45
CA THR A 34 -8.41 37.63 26.74
C THR A 34 -9.24 36.66 25.91
N GLY A 35 -10.11 37.16 25.04
CA GLY A 35 -10.96 36.34 24.17
C GLY A 35 -10.27 35.71 22.94
N ALA A 36 -9.09 36.18 22.58
CA ALA A 36 -8.36 35.70 21.39
C ALA A 36 -7.46 34.49 21.66
N LEU A 37 -7.20 34.14 22.93
CA LEU A 37 -6.31 33.01 23.29
C LEU A 37 -7.05 31.70 23.57
N LEU A 38 -8.37 31.74 23.77
CA LEU A 38 -9.17 30.51 24.00
C LEU A 38 -9.85 29.95 22.73
N LEU A 39 -9.91 30.73 21.64
CA LEU A 39 -10.39 30.23 20.34
C LEU A 39 -9.29 29.54 19.51
N GLY A 40 -8.02 29.71 19.90
CA GLY A 40 -6.88 29.07 19.26
C GLY A 40 -6.56 27.65 19.77
N LEU A 41 -7.16 27.21 20.89
CA LEU A 41 -6.86 25.90 21.50
C LEU A 41 -7.88 24.81 21.21
N LEU A 42 -8.89 25.09 20.37
CA LEU A 42 -9.95 24.13 19.99
C LEU A 42 -9.83 23.64 18.54
N LEU A 43 -8.72 23.90 17.85
CA LEU A 43 -8.55 23.56 16.43
C LEU A 43 -7.36 22.66 16.12
N VAL A 44 -6.76 21.99 17.11
CA VAL A 44 -5.71 20.96 16.86
C VAL A 44 -5.94 19.77 17.79
N ILE A 45 -7.09 19.12 17.67
CA ILE A 45 -7.22 17.69 17.95
C ILE A 45 -7.91 17.11 16.70
N GLY A 46 -7.09 16.92 15.65
CA GLY A 46 -7.42 16.03 14.56
C GLY A 46 -7.31 14.59 15.02
N CYS A 47 -8.17 14.18 15.95
CA CYS A 47 -8.49 12.78 16.15
C CYS A 47 -9.20 12.34 14.87
N GLY A 48 -8.59 11.47 14.08
CA GLY A 48 -9.26 10.76 13.01
C GLY A 48 -10.46 10.05 13.64
N TYR A 49 -11.65 10.62 13.43
CA TYR A 49 -12.90 9.93 13.78
C TYR A 49 -12.97 8.68 12.92
N VAL A 50 -12.84 7.49 13.54
CA VAL A 50 -13.46 6.29 13.02
C VAL A 50 -14.96 6.64 12.95
N ARG A 51 -15.50 6.73 11.73
CA ARG A 51 -16.95 6.89 11.57
C ARG A 51 -17.61 5.70 12.23
N ALA A 52 -18.69 5.94 12.95
CA ALA A 52 -19.53 4.91 13.58
C ALA A 52 -20.14 3.89 12.56
N ASP A 53 -19.79 4.03 11.28
CA ASP A 53 -20.39 3.35 10.14
C ASP A 53 -19.50 2.25 9.54
N ASP A 54 -18.29 1.99 10.06
CA ASP A 54 -17.39 0.96 9.56
C ASP A 54 -17.33 -0.24 10.50
N LEU A 55 -17.32 -1.47 9.96
CA LEU A 55 -17.24 -2.71 10.71
C LEU A 55 -16.15 -3.64 10.19
N THR A 56 -15.54 -4.38 11.10
CA THR A 56 -14.58 -5.45 10.76
C THR A 56 -15.21 -6.81 10.99
N VAL A 57 -15.20 -7.66 9.97
CA VAL A 57 -15.59 -9.07 10.04
C VAL A 57 -14.34 -9.93 10.21
N ALA A 58 -14.35 -10.81 11.22
CA ALA A 58 -13.28 -11.80 11.42
C ALA A 58 -13.87 -13.12 11.95
N ALA A 59 -13.66 -14.21 11.22
CA ALA A 59 -14.20 -15.54 11.57
C ALA A 59 -13.68 -16.05 12.91
N ASP A 60 -12.46 -15.67 13.31
CA ASP A 60 -11.83 -16.00 14.58
C ASP A 60 -12.38 -15.22 15.78
N GLY A 61 -13.28 -14.25 15.56
CA GLY A 61 -13.90 -13.41 16.58
C GLY A 61 -13.07 -12.21 17.03
N THR A 62 -11.98 -11.88 16.32
CA THR A 62 -11.15 -10.70 16.59
C THR A 62 -11.66 -9.42 15.91
N GLY A 63 -12.75 -9.50 15.14
CA GLY A 63 -13.49 -8.37 14.55
C GLY A 63 -14.67 -7.91 15.40
N ASP A 64 -15.41 -6.93 14.87
CA ASP A 64 -16.67 -6.44 15.49
C ASP A 64 -17.79 -7.48 15.37
N VAL A 65 -17.72 -8.32 14.35
CA VAL A 65 -18.65 -9.43 14.06
C VAL A 65 -17.90 -10.62 13.46
N ARG A 66 -18.52 -11.79 13.46
CA ARG A 66 -17.90 -13.02 12.96
C ARG A 66 -18.30 -13.38 11.53
N THR A 67 -19.44 -12.91 11.06
CA THR A 67 -19.96 -13.22 9.73
C THR A 67 -20.22 -11.95 8.93
N VAL A 68 -20.15 -12.08 7.60
CA VAL A 68 -20.43 -10.96 6.69
C VAL A 68 -21.90 -10.59 6.72
N GLN A 69 -22.79 -11.58 6.84
CA GLN A 69 -24.22 -11.33 6.93
C GLN A 69 -24.60 -10.54 8.19
N GLU A 70 -23.97 -10.85 9.33
CA GLU A 70 -24.16 -10.09 10.58
C GLU A 70 -23.71 -8.61 10.43
N ALA A 71 -22.62 -8.35 9.69
CA ALA A 71 -22.18 -6.99 9.40
C ALA A 71 -23.19 -6.25 8.52
N ILE A 72 -23.73 -6.91 7.49
CA ILE A 72 -24.77 -6.32 6.61
C ILE A 72 -26.04 -5.99 7.42
N GLU A 73 -26.42 -6.81 8.37
CA GLU A 73 -27.60 -6.55 9.21
C GLU A 73 -27.48 -5.23 9.99
N LYS A 74 -26.26 -4.86 10.37
CA LYS A 74 -25.97 -3.60 11.08
C LYS A 74 -25.95 -2.36 10.17
N VAL A 75 -25.88 -2.52 8.85
CA VAL A 75 -26.01 -1.40 7.90
C VAL A 75 -27.41 -0.79 8.01
N PRO A 76 -27.57 0.54 8.18
CA PRO A 76 -28.88 1.18 8.22
C PRO A 76 -29.66 0.99 6.92
N VAL A 77 -30.98 0.84 7.03
CA VAL A 77 -31.89 0.86 5.88
C VAL A 77 -31.89 2.26 5.25
N ASN A 78 -31.90 2.35 3.93
CA ASN A 78 -31.81 3.58 3.15
C ASN A 78 -30.58 4.43 3.54
N ASN A 79 -29.47 3.77 3.80
CA ASN A 79 -28.17 4.38 4.05
C ASN A 79 -27.84 5.40 2.94
N ALA A 80 -27.37 6.59 3.30
CA ALA A 80 -27.06 7.68 2.35
C ALA A 80 -25.55 7.90 2.16
N HIS A 81 -24.73 7.13 2.85
CA HIS A 81 -23.27 7.24 2.85
C HIS A 81 -22.65 5.85 2.78
N THR A 82 -21.40 5.78 2.32
CA THR A 82 -20.67 4.52 2.26
C THR A 82 -20.51 3.93 3.66
N PHE A 83 -20.93 2.69 3.81
CA PHE A 83 -20.74 1.86 4.98
C PHE A 83 -19.72 0.77 4.61
N THR A 84 -18.53 0.80 5.22
CA THR A 84 -17.46 -0.12 4.87
C THR A 84 -17.43 -1.34 5.79
N ILE A 85 -17.48 -2.50 5.21
CA ILE A 85 -17.32 -3.79 5.88
C ILE A 85 -15.95 -4.35 5.50
N PHE A 86 -15.01 -4.26 6.44
CA PHE A 86 -13.69 -4.84 6.30
C PHE A 86 -13.73 -6.33 6.62
N ILE A 87 -13.36 -7.15 5.64
CA ILE A 87 -13.42 -8.60 5.78
C ILE A 87 -12.00 -9.13 5.89
N ARG A 88 -11.63 -9.63 7.07
CA ARG A 88 -10.30 -10.20 7.30
C ARG A 88 -10.09 -11.47 6.49
N PRO A 89 -8.82 -11.83 6.20
CA PRO A 89 -8.52 -13.13 5.58
C PRO A 89 -9.17 -14.28 6.33
N GLY A 90 -9.86 -15.15 5.59
CA GLY A 90 -10.60 -16.28 6.11
C GLY A 90 -11.54 -16.85 5.06
N VAL A 91 -12.12 -18.01 5.35
CA VAL A 91 -13.17 -18.64 4.54
C VAL A 91 -14.50 -18.46 5.27
N TYR A 92 -15.40 -17.70 4.69
CA TYR A 92 -16.73 -17.41 5.20
C TYR A 92 -17.75 -18.21 4.43
N ASN A 93 -18.18 -19.32 5.02
CA ASN A 93 -19.15 -20.24 4.40
C ASN A 93 -20.57 -19.85 4.83
N GLU A 94 -21.15 -18.90 4.12
CA GLU A 94 -22.46 -18.34 4.40
C GLU A 94 -23.15 -17.83 3.13
N GLN A 95 -24.48 -17.98 3.04
CA GLN A 95 -25.25 -17.34 1.98
C GLN A 95 -25.46 -15.87 2.35
N ILE A 96 -24.93 -14.96 1.55
CA ILE A 96 -24.88 -13.53 1.84
C ILE A 96 -25.91 -12.77 1.02
N ARG A 97 -26.60 -11.81 1.67
CA ARG A 97 -27.58 -10.95 1.02
C ARG A 97 -27.40 -9.50 1.40
N VAL A 98 -27.04 -8.66 0.42
CA VAL A 98 -27.11 -7.19 0.52
C VAL A 98 -28.44 -6.75 -0.11
N PRO A 99 -29.47 -6.43 0.68
CA PRO A 99 -30.78 -6.11 0.12
C PRO A 99 -30.82 -4.72 -0.54
N ALA A 100 -31.82 -4.48 -1.39
CA ALA A 100 -31.92 -3.26 -2.20
C ALA A 100 -32.08 -1.99 -1.35
N ASP A 101 -32.63 -2.11 -0.16
CA ASP A 101 -32.79 -1.01 0.80
C ASP A 101 -31.52 -0.72 1.65
N LYS A 102 -30.40 -1.38 1.35
CA LYS A 102 -29.09 -1.11 1.94
C LYS A 102 -28.07 -0.70 0.87
N PRO A 103 -28.20 0.51 0.30
CA PRO A 103 -27.25 1.02 -0.69
C PRO A 103 -25.92 1.45 -0.05
N TYR A 104 -24.94 1.83 -0.88
CA TYR A 104 -23.61 2.35 -0.47
C TYR A 104 -22.84 1.40 0.46
N VAL A 105 -22.98 0.09 0.32
CA VAL A 105 -22.20 -0.90 1.05
C VAL A 105 -20.88 -1.16 0.32
N SER A 106 -19.77 -1.17 1.06
CA SER A 106 -18.45 -1.49 0.53
C SER A 106 -17.85 -2.69 1.26
N PHE A 107 -17.47 -3.73 0.52
CA PHE A 107 -16.73 -4.89 1.03
C PHE A 107 -15.25 -4.73 0.68
N VAL A 108 -14.37 -4.77 1.67
CA VAL A 108 -12.94 -4.61 1.47
C VAL A 108 -12.16 -5.74 2.13
N GLY A 109 -11.52 -6.56 1.30
CA GLY A 109 -10.53 -7.55 1.73
C GLY A 109 -9.11 -7.01 1.56
N THR A 110 -8.14 -7.70 2.15
CA THR A 110 -6.70 -7.38 2.00
C THR A 110 -6.04 -8.17 0.87
N ASP A 111 -6.57 -9.34 0.55
CA ASP A 111 -6.05 -10.26 -0.47
C ASP A 111 -7.21 -11.14 -0.95
N ALA A 112 -7.54 -11.05 -2.23
CA ALA A 112 -8.63 -11.82 -2.81
C ALA A 112 -8.45 -13.34 -2.64
N LYS A 113 -7.22 -13.86 -2.66
CA LYS A 113 -6.96 -15.30 -2.50
C LYS A 113 -7.13 -15.79 -1.06
N LYS A 114 -7.18 -14.89 -0.09
CA LYS A 114 -7.29 -15.20 1.33
C LYS A 114 -8.61 -14.78 1.95
N THR A 115 -9.35 -13.86 1.33
CA THR A 115 -10.66 -13.39 1.78
C THR A 115 -11.72 -14.03 0.89
N ILE A 116 -12.26 -15.17 1.33
CA ILE A 116 -13.11 -16.04 0.52
C ILE A 116 -14.52 -16.09 1.11
N LEU A 117 -15.48 -15.57 0.35
CA LEU A 117 -16.91 -15.70 0.61
C LEU A 117 -17.43 -16.84 -0.24
N THR A 118 -17.82 -17.95 0.37
CA THR A 118 -18.20 -19.17 -0.34
C THR A 118 -19.53 -19.72 0.16
N PHE A 119 -20.30 -20.32 -0.73
CA PHE A 119 -21.49 -21.06 -0.37
C PHE A 119 -21.73 -22.21 -1.37
N ASN A 120 -22.28 -23.32 -0.89
CA ASN A 120 -22.58 -24.49 -1.73
C ASN A 120 -24.08 -24.56 -2.00
N ILE A 121 -24.53 -24.11 -3.17
CA ILE A 121 -25.94 -24.13 -3.56
C ILE A 121 -26.09 -24.24 -5.07
N SER A 122 -27.11 -24.96 -5.53
CA SER A 122 -27.42 -25.10 -6.94
C SER A 122 -28.88 -24.87 -7.24
N ASN A 123 -29.23 -24.68 -8.52
CA ASN A 123 -30.60 -24.58 -8.99
C ASN A 123 -31.44 -25.79 -8.55
N LYS A 124 -30.88 -27.01 -8.58
CA LYS A 124 -31.56 -28.22 -8.14
C LYS A 124 -31.99 -28.18 -6.67
N THR A 125 -31.18 -27.54 -5.81
CA THR A 125 -31.46 -27.43 -4.37
C THR A 125 -32.28 -26.19 -4.04
N ALA A 126 -32.06 -25.07 -4.75
CA ALA A 126 -32.71 -23.79 -4.49
C ALA A 126 -34.05 -23.63 -5.23
N GLY A 127 -34.34 -24.49 -6.23
CA GLY A 127 -35.57 -24.44 -7.03
C GLY A 127 -35.53 -23.45 -8.21
N SER A 128 -34.59 -22.54 -8.26
CA SER A 128 -34.36 -21.65 -9.42
C SER A 128 -32.93 -21.11 -9.42
N THR A 129 -32.45 -20.71 -10.62
CA THR A 129 -31.13 -20.08 -10.76
C THR A 129 -31.01 -18.76 -9.98
N SER A 130 -32.10 -17.98 -9.90
CA SER A 130 -32.15 -16.74 -9.14
C SER A 130 -32.15 -16.93 -7.61
N ALA A 131 -32.40 -18.12 -7.11
CA ALA A 131 -32.31 -18.49 -5.71
C ALA A 131 -30.99 -19.22 -5.39
N ALA A 132 -30.27 -19.71 -6.42
CA ALA A 132 -29.05 -20.50 -6.29
C ALA A 132 -27.77 -19.64 -6.23
N TYR A 133 -27.80 -18.55 -5.45
CA TYR A 133 -26.66 -17.65 -5.30
C TYR A 133 -25.90 -17.88 -3.97
N GLY A 134 -24.58 -17.75 -4.03
CA GLY A 134 -23.77 -17.59 -2.81
C GLY A 134 -23.95 -16.19 -2.24
N ILE A 135 -23.81 -15.17 -3.07
CA ILE A 135 -23.94 -13.76 -2.68
C ILE A 135 -24.95 -13.05 -3.58
N TYR A 136 -25.94 -12.36 -2.98
CA TYR A 136 -26.87 -11.47 -3.65
C TYR A 136 -26.57 -10.02 -3.34
N ILE A 137 -26.52 -9.15 -4.36
CA ILE A 137 -26.26 -7.72 -4.24
C ILE A 137 -27.37 -6.95 -4.93
N GLY A 138 -28.33 -6.45 -4.13
CA GLY A 138 -29.45 -5.62 -4.59
C GLY A 138 -29.29 -4.13 -4.32
N GLY A 139 -28.46 -3.75 -3.33
CA GLY A 139 -28.17 -2.35 -3.01
C GLY A 139 -27.41 -1.66 -4.13
N HIS A 140 -27.84 -0.42 -4.50
CA HIS A 140 -27.10 0.40 -5.46
C HIS A 140 -25.84 1.01 -4.85
N ASP A 141 -24.89 1.47 -5.70
CA ASP A 141 -23.60 2.02 -5.28
C ASP A 141 -22.81 1.08 -4.37
N PHE A 142 -22.87 -0.22 -4.67
CA PHE A 142 -22.08 -1.24 -3.99
C PHE A 142 -20.67 -1.29 -4.56
N HIS A 143 -19.70 -1.52 -3.68
CA HIS A 143 -18.31 -1.73 -4.05
C HIS A 143 -17.75 -2.99 -3.41
N ALA A 144 -16.87 -3.71 -4.10
CA ALA A 144 -16.07 -4.78 -3.53
C ALA A 144 -14.63 -4.72 -4.03
N GLU A 145 -13.67 -4.95 -3.13
CA GLU A 145 -12.26 -4.96 -3.47
C GLU A 145 -11.50 -6.07 -2.74
N ASN A 146 -10.61 -6.78 -3.46
CA ASN A 146 -9.74 -7.84 -2.92
C ASN A 146 -10.50 -9.01 -2.27
N ILE A 147 -11.59 -9.48 -2.88
CA ILE A 147 -12.44 -10.56 -2.36
C ILE A 147 -12.62 -11.67 -3.39
N THR A 148 -12.59 -12.91 -2.94
CA THR A 148 -13.09 -14.07 -3.69
C THR A 148 -14.56 -14.32 -3.36
N PHE A 149 -15.38 -14.39 -4.39
CA PHE A 149 -16.77 -14.85 -4.37
C PHE A 149 -16.84 -16.23 -5.01
N GLU A 150 -17.28 -17.23 -4.28
CA GLU A 150 -17.28 -18.61 -4.74
C GLU A 150 -18.63 -19.28 -4.56
N ASN A 151 -19.07 -20.04 -5.57
CA ASN A 151 -20.05 -21.10 -5.36
C ASN A 151 -19.36 -22.45 -5.52
N SER A 152 -19.18 -23.15 -4.42
CA SER A 152 -18.42 -24.39 -4.32
C SER A 152 -19.22 -25.66 -4.71
N PHE A 153 -20.39 -25.53 -5.34
CA PHE A 153 -21.23 -26.66 -5.74
C PHE A 153 -20.54 -27.55 -6.78
N GLY A 154 -19.79 -26.98 -7.72
CA GLY A 154 -19.14 -27.72 -8.80
C GLY A 154 -20.00 -27.82 -10.07
N THR A 155 -19.96 -28.97 -10.74
CA THR A 155 -20.63 -29.21 -12.04
C THR A 155 -21.99 -29.84 -11.91
N GLY A 156 -22.78 -29.85 -13.02
CA GLY A 156 -24.04 -30.63 -13.17
C GLY A 156 -25.31 -29.88 -12.83
N SER A 157 -25.24 -28.61 -12.46
CA SER A 157 -26.37 -27.67 -12.32
C SER A 157 -25.87 -26.24 -12.34
N GLN A 158 -26.78 -25.29 -12.62
CA GLN A 158 -26.51 -23.85 -12.43
C GLN A 158 -26.23 -23.57 -10.96
N ALA A 159 -25.18 -22.79 -10.70
CA ALA A 159 -24.71 -22.47 -9.34
C ALA A 159 -24.03 -21.10 -9.35
N VAL A 160 -24.76 -20.08 -8.94
CA VAL A 160 -24.35 -18.67 -9.03
C VAL A 160 -23.45 -18.30 -7.85
N ALA A 161 -22.22 -17.83 -8.12
CA ALA A 161 -21.38 -17.28 -7.07
C ALA A 161 -21.89 -15.89 -6.64
N VAL A 162 -22.13 -14.99 -7.62
CA VAL A 162 -22.69 -13.66 -7.37
C VAL A 162 -23.89 -13.41 -8.26
N LEU A 163 -25.00 -13.01 -7.65
CA LEU A 163 -26.16 -12.42 -8.30
C LEU A 163 -26.14 -10.91 -8.05
N ALA A 164 -25.79 -10.13 -9.08
CA ALA A 164 -25.64 -8.69 -9.05
C ALA A 164 -26.83 -8.01 -9.72
N GLU A 165 -27.70 -7.33 -8.92
CA GLU A 165 -28.96 -6.73 -9.36
C GLU A 165 -29.03 -5.21 -9.15
N GLY A 166 -28.18 -4.65 -8.28
CA GLY A 166 -28.13 -3.22 -8.02
C GLY A 166 -27.57 -2.40 -9.19
N ASP A 167 -27.80 -1.09 -9.17
CA ASP A 167 -27.21 -0.14 -10.12
C ASP A 167 -25.92 0.46 -9.59
N ARG A 168 -24.95 0.78 -10.45
CA ARG A 168 -23.65 1.35 -10.14
C ARG A 168 -22.80 0.47 -9.20
N LEU A 169 -22.69 -0.82 -9.54
CA LEU A 169 -21.86 -1.76 -8.81
C LEU A 169 -20.43 -1.73 -9.33
N VAL A 170 -19.44 -1.76 -8.44
CA VAL A 170 -18.02 -1.76 -8.78
C VAL A 170 -17.30 -2.91 -8.09
N PHE A 171 -16.54 -3.70 -8.86
CA PHE A 171 -15.70 -4.78 -8.35
C PHE A 171 -14.28 -4.58 -8.83
N LYS A 172 -13.31 -4.50 -7.91
CA LYS A 172 -11.89 -4.33 -8.22
C LYS A 172 -11.06 -5.44 -7.59
N HIS A 173 -10.11 -5.98 -8.37
CA HIS A 173 -9.19 -7.02 -7.89
C HIS A 173 -9.90 -8.22 -7.23
N CYS A 174 -11.14 -8.51 -7.66
CA CYS A 174 -11.96 -9.59 -7.10
C CYS A 174 -11.83 -10.88 -7.91
N ARG A 175 -12.21 -11.99 -7.30
CA ARG A 175 -12.26 -13.30 -7.96
C ARG A 175 -13.68 -13.86 -7.89
N PHE A 176 -14.16 -14.40 -9.00
CA PHE A 176 -15.46 -15.04 -9.10
C PHE A 176 -15.25 -16.49 -9.52
N LEU A 177 -15.48 -17.41 -8.58
CA LEU A 177 -15.17 -18.82 -8.76
C LEU A 177 -16.45 -19.65 -8.84
N GLY A 178 -16.58 -20.44 -9.89
CA GLY A 178 -17.73 -21.33 -10.10
C GLY A 178 -17.54 -22.22 -11.31
N TRP A 179 -18.65 -22.71 -11.85
CA TRP A 179 -18.71 -23.56 -13.04
C TRP A 179 -19.76 -23.03 -14.01
N GLN A 180 -20.99 -23.60 -14.01
CA GLN A 180 -22.10 -23.11 -14.83
C GLN A 180 -22.76 -21.93 -14.11
N ASP A 181 -22.98 -20.81 -14.83
CA ASP A 181 -23.71 -19.64 -14.34
C ASP A 181 -22.99 -18.92 -13.16
N THR A 182 -21.66 -18.80 -13.18
CA THR A 182 -20.86 -18.25 -12.07
C THR A 182 -21.25 -16.83 -11.68
N LEU A 183 -21.34 -15.91 -12.65
CA LEU A 183 -21.68 -14.49 -12.44
C LEU A 183 -23.00 -14.15 -13.15
N TYR A 184 -24.03 -13.91 -12.36
CA TYR A 184 -25.30 -13.39 -12.83
C TYR A 184 -25.31 -11.86 -12.75
N ALA A 185 -24.82 -11.19 -13.80
CA ALA A 185 -24.92 -9.73 -13.97
C ALA A 185 -26.37 -9.40 -14.38
N LYS A 186 -27.30 -9.41 -13.40
CA LYS A 186 -28.73 -9.49 -13.65
C LYS A 186 -29.31 -8.17 -14.13
N ASN A 187 -28.93 -7.04 -13.50
CA ASN A 187 -29.52 -5.74 -13.82
C ASN A 187 -28.58 -4.58 -13.48
N GLY A 188 -28.95 -3.35 -13.87
CA GLY A 188 -28.22 -2.13 -13.55
C GLY A 188 -26.89 -1.98 -14.31
N ARG A 189 -26.10 -1.00 -13.92
CA ARG A 189 -24.77 -0.72 -14.45
C ARG A 189 -23.70 -1.29 -13.55
N GLN A 190 -22.76 -2.05 -14.13
CA GLN A 190 -21.77 -2.81 -13.37
C GLN A 190 -20.40 -2.66 -14.00
N PHE A 191 -19.37 -2.48 -13.17
CA PHE A 191 -17.99 -2.34 -13.60
C PHE A 191 -17.08 -3.33 -12.85
N TYR A 192 -16.32 -4.10 -13.62
CA TYR A 192 -15.37 -5.08 -13.12
C TYR A 192 -13.98 -4.71 -13.63
N GLU A 193 -13.05 -4.41 -12.73
CA GLU A 193 -11.68 -3.97 -13.05
C GLU A 193 -10.65 -4.90 -12.42
N ASP A 194 -9.73 -5.41 -13.27
CA ASP A 194 -8.66 -6.34 -12.85
C ASP A 194 -9.19 -7.53 -12.02
N CYS A 195 -10.27 -8.13 -12.47
CA CYS A 195 -10.91 -9.27 -11.82
C CYS A 195 -10.54 -10.60 -12.51
N TYR A 196 -10.54 -11.67 -11.73
CA TYR A 196 -10.47 -13.05 -12.24
C TYR A 196 -11.85 -13.70 -12.20
N ILE A 197 -12.34 -14.19 -13.33
CA ILE A 197 -13.68 -14.80 -13.45
C ILE A 197 -13.55 -16.16 -14.13
N GLU A 198 -13.97 -17.24 -13.46
CA GLU A 198 -13.88 -18.59 -14.00
C GLU A 198 -15.22 -19.30 -14.09
N GLY A 199 -15.32 -20.22 -15.06
CA GLY A 199 -16.46 -21.10 -15.25
C GLY A 199 -16.36 -21.90 -16.54
N HIS A 200 -17.49 -22.51 -17.01
CA HIS A 200 -17.48 -23.27 -18.26
C HIS A 200 -18.71 -22.99 -19.17
N VAL A 201 -19.93 -23.02 -18.69
CA VAL A 201 -21.14 -22.77 -19.49
C VAL A 201 -21.85 -21.54 -18.99
N ASP A 202 -22.01 -20.54 -19.89
CA ASP A 202 -22.76 -19.30 -19.62
C ASP A 202 -22.33 -18.59 -18.32
N PHE A 203 -21.02 -18.66 -18.02
CA PHE A 203 -20.55 -18.30 -16.68
C PHE A 203 -20.51 -16.79 -16.40
N ILE A 204 -20.80 -15.98 -17.44
CA ILE A 204 -21.11 -14.54 -17.30
C ILE A 204 -22.43 -14.32 -18.05
N PHE A 205 -23.52 -14.13 -17.33
CA PHE A 205 -24.84 -14.04 -17.95
C PHE A 205 -25.75 -12.99 -17.30
N GLY A 206 -26.83 -12.58 -18.01
CA GLY A 206 -27.79 -11.61 -17.50
C GLY A 206 -28.08 -10.46 -18.46
N GLU A 207 -28.72 -9.39 -17.94
CA GLU A 207 -29.21 -8.24 -18.71
C GLU A 207 -28.59 -6.90 -18.31
N ALA A 208 -27.60 -6.90 -17.41
CA ALA A 208 -26.92 -5.68 -16.96
C ALA A 208 -26.18 -4.96 -18.10
N ALA A 209 -25.99 -3.66 -17.95
CA ALA A 209 -24.94 -2.93 -18.66
C ALA A 209 -23.63 -3.15 -17.92
N ALA A 210 -22.86 -4.18 -18.30
CA ALA A 210 -21.65 -4.56 -17.57
C ALA A 210 -20.39 -4.38 -18.43
N VAL A 211 -19.36 -3.74 -17.84
CA VAL A 211 -18.04 -3.61 -18.46
C VAL A 211 -17.00 -4.35 -17.64
N PHE A 212 -16.26 -5.22 -18.31
CA PHE A 212 -15.13 -5.97 -17.78
C PHE A 212 -13.86 -5.36 -18.37
N SER A 213 -13.04 -4.70 -17.54
CA SER A 213 -11.81 -4.06 -17.98
C SER A 213 -10.59 -4.73 -17.36
N ASP A 214 -9.61 -5.06 -18.21
CA ASP A 214 -8.34 -5.65 -17.80
C ASP A 214 -8.48 -6.97 -17.00
N CYS A 215 -9.63 -7.67 -17.17
CA CYS A 215 -9.96 -8.90 -16.44
C CYS A 215 -9.33 -10.16 -17.08
N GLU A 216 -9.04 -11.15 -16.24
CA GLU A 216 -8.77 -12.51 -16.71
C GLU A 216 -10.07 -13.34 -16.67
N ILE A 217 -10.50 -13.83 -17.83
CA ILE A 217 -11.69 -14.67 -18.01
C ILE A 217 -11.22 -16.08 -18.31
N HIS A 218 -11.37 -16.97 -17.33
CA HIS A 218 -10.80 -18.32 -17.36
C HIS A 218 -11.86 -19.39 -17.59
N SER A 219 -11.74 -20.12 -18.69
CA SER A 219 -12.65 -21.22 -19.01
C SER A 219 -12.12 -22.55 -18.49
N LYS A 220 -12.86 -23.19 -17.60
CA LYS A 220 -12.52 -24.49 -16.96
C LYS A 220 -12.89 -25.70 -17.80
N GLY A 221 -13.61 -25.52 -18.88
CA GLY A 221 -14.07 -26.59 -19.79
C GLY A 221 -14.78 -26.04 -21.00
N ASP A 222 -15.22 -26.92 -21.89
CA ASP A 222 -15.96 -26.56 -23.07
C ASP A 222 -17.27 -25.85 -22.71
N GLY A 223 -17.64 -24.84 -23.49
CA GLY A 223 -18.86 -24.07 -23.22
C GLY A 223 -18.88 -22.65 -23.78
N TYR A 224 -19.43 -21.74 -23.03
CA TYR A 224 -19.71 -20.37 -23.46
C TYR A 224 -19.28 -19.39 -22.38
N ILE A 225 -18.50 -18.38 -22.74
CA ILE A 225 -18.06 -17.33 -21.79
C ILE A 225 -19.26 -16.46 -21.39
N SER A 226 -19.99 -15.92 -22.38
CA SER A 226 -21.05 -14.96 -22.11
C SER A 226 -22.42 -15.41 -22.66
N ALA A 227 -23.48 -15.14 -21.89
CA ALA A 227 -24.88 -15.34 -22.26
C ALA A 227 -25.71 -14.09 -21.97
N PRO A 228 -25.58 -13.03 -22.79
CA PRO A 228 -26.30 -11.78 -22.59
C PRO A 228 -27.81 -11.94 -22.86
N MET A 229 -28.62 -11.28 -22.00
CA MET A 229 -30.05 -11.16 -22.13
C MET A 229 -30.42 -9.73 -22.48
N ARG A 230 -31.20 -9.55 -23.55
CA ARG A 230 -31.69 -8.25 -24.01
C ARG A 230 -32.93 -8.49 -24.85
N PHE A 231 -33.99 -7.74 -24.67
CA PHE A 231 -35.29 -7.95 -25.28
C PHE A 231 -35.58 -7.01 -26.45
N SER A 232 -34.88 -5.88 -26.53
CA SER A 232 -35.03 -4.87 -27.57
C SER A 232 -33.68 -4.26 -27.96
N ASP A 233 -33.58 -3.73 -29.19
CA ASP A 233 -32.38 -3.04 -29.64
C ASP A 233 -32.18 -1.67 -28.97
N ASP A 234 -33.25 -1.11 -28.40
CA ASP A 234 -33.20 0.18 -27.68
C ASP A 234 -32.66 0.07 -26.24
N GLU A 235 -32.58 -1.14 -25.68
CA GLU A 235 -32.06 -1.33 -24.31
C GLU A 235 -30.57 -1.02 -24.27
N PRO A 236 -30.12 -0.14 -23.34
CA PRO A 236 -28.70 0.26 -23.22
C PRO A 236 -27.88 -0.77 -22.43
N THR A 237 -28.21 -2.06 -22.54
CA THR A 237 -27.62 -3.16 -21.78
C THR A 237 -26.73 -4.05 -22.65
N GLY A 238 -26.01 -4.98 -22.02
CA GLY A 238 -25.08 -5.91 -22.64
C GLY A 238 -23.73 -5.98 -21.96
N PHE A 239 -22.86 -6.84 -22.44
CA PHE A 239 -21.54 -7.09 -21.88
C PHE A 239 -20.45 -6.54 -22.78
N VAL A 240 -19.51 -5.81 -22.20
CA VAL A 240 -18.35 -5.26 -22.91
C VAL A 240 -17.07 -5.69 -22.19
N PHE A 241 -16.20 -6.39 -22.93
CA PHE A 241 -14.91 -6.87 -22.43
C PHE A 241 -13.80 -6.04 -23.08
N ILE A 242 -13.05 -5.27 -22.27
CA ILE A 242 -12.01 -4.35 -22.75
C ILE A 242 -10.66 -4.80 -22.19
N LYS A 243 -9.69 -5.03 -23.08
CA LYS A 243 -8.31 -5.44 -22.71
C LYS A 243 -8.27 -6.68 -21.81
N CYS A 244 -9.29 -7.53 -21.92
CA CYS A 244 -9.35 -8.77 -21.17
C CYS A 244 -8.40 -9.83 -21.74
N ARG A 245 -8.09 -10.83 -20.92
CA ARG A 245 -7.35 -12.02 -21.30
C ARG A 245 -8.23 -13.26 -21.14
N LEU A 246 -8.50 -13.96 -22.24
CA LEU A 246 -9.28 -15.21 -22.24
C LEU A 246 -8.30 -16.39 -22.15
N THR A 247 -8.33 -17.10 -21.02
CA THR A 247 -7.43 -18.22 -20.71
C THR A 247 -8.20 -19.52 -20.47
N SER A 248 -7.51 -20.66 -20.54
CA SER A 248 -8.07 -21.96 -20.20
C SER A 248 -6.95 -22.98 -19.94
N GLU A 249 -7.22 -23.98 -19.10
CA GLU A 249 -6.39 -25.18 -18.98
C GLU A 249 -6.55 -26.11 -20.21
N ASN A 250 -7.68 -26.01 -20.93
CA ASN A 250 -7.95 -26.78 -22.13
C ASN A 250 -7.49 -26.02 -23.39
N THR A 251 -6.48 -26.53 -24.09
CA THR A 251 -5.94 -25.93 -25.33
C THR A 251 -6.71 -26.28 -26.59
N LYS A 252 -7.79 -27.04 -26.50
CA LYS A 252 -8.63 -27.44 -27.66
C LYS A 252 -9.68 -26.37 -27.93
N ASN A 253 -10.06 -26.21 -29.20
CA ASN A 253 -11.13 -25.32 -29.69
C ASN A 253 -12.52 -25.72 -29.18
N GLY A 254 -12.79 -25.59 -27.88
CA GLY A 254 -14.04 -26.03 -27.26
C GLY A 254 -14.96 -24.90 -26.78
N ILE A 255 -14.46 -23.63 -26.80
CA ILE A 255 -15.11 -22.53 -26.10
C ILE A 255 -15.60 -21.48 -27.09
N TYR A 256 -16.86 -21.06 -26.93
CA TYR A 256 -17.43 -19.92 -27.64
C TYR A 256 -17.23 -18.62 -26.80
N LEU A 257 -17.07 -17.49 -27.46
CA LEU A 257 -17.09 -16.17 -26.86
C LEU A 257 -18.43 -15.86 -26.18
N GLY A 258 -19.51 -16.42 -26.77
CA GLY A 258 -20.82 -16.33 -26.17
C GLY A 258 -21.94 -16.76 -27.10
N ARG A 259 -23.16 -16.67 -26.54
CA ARG A 259 -24.41 -16.95 -27.22
C ARG A 259 -25.54 -16.07 -26.68
N PRO A 260 -26.48 -15.57 -27.49
CA PRO A 260 -27.54 -14.67 -27.03
C PRO A 260 -28.64 -15.43 -26.28
N TRP A 261 -28.77 -15.18 -24.95
CA TRP A 261 -29.83 -15.80 -24.14
C TRP A 261 -31.24 -15.29 -24.49
N ARG A 262 -31.32 -14.08 -25.10
CA ARG A 262 -32.54 -13.51 -25.72
C ARG A 262 -32.19 -12.92 -27.08
N ASP A 263 -33.20 -12.56 -27.84
CA ASP A 263 -33.08 -12.27 -29.27
C ASP A 263 -32.14 -11.11 -29.60
N TYR A 264 -32.03 -10.12 -28.72
CA TYR A 264 -31.15 -8.94 -28.89
C TYR A 264 -29.88 -8.97 -28.03
N GLY A 265 -29.51 -10.16 -27.51
CA GLY A 265 -28.34 -10.28 -26.64
C GLY A 265 -27.10 -9.62 -27.21
N ARG A 266 -26.39 -8.79 -26.35
CA ARG A 266 -25.22 -8.00 -26.77
C ARG A 266 -23.99 -8.42 -25.98
N SER A 267 -22.92 -8.81 -26.69
CA SER A 267 -21.58 -9.01 -26.16
C SER A 267 -20.53 -8.42 -27.09
N VAL A 268 -19.58 -7.65 -26.57
CA VAL A 268 -18.55 -6.97 -27.35
C VAL A 268 -17.18 -7.21 -26.72
N PHE A 269 -16.20 -7.68 -27.50
CA PHE A 269 -14.81 -7.85 -27.07
C PHE A 269 -13.92 -6.82 -27.78
N ILE A 270 -13.18 -6.03 -27.02
CA ILE A 270 -12.32 -4.93 -27.51
C ILE A 270 -10.91 -5.13 -26.98
N ASP A 271 -9.89 -5.05 -27.84
CA ASP A 271 -8.46 -5.18 -27.48
C ASP A 271 -8.17 -6.43 -26.63
N THR A 272 -8.98 -7.48 -26.79
CA THR A 272 -8.95 -8.68 -25.94
C THR A 272 -7.95 -9.70 -26.49
N ARG A 273 -7.09 -10.24 -25.62
CA ARG A 273 -6.21 -11.36 -25.96
C ARG A 273 -6.94 -12.69 -25.74
N MET A 274 -6.96 -13.51 -26.78
CA MET A 274 -7.65 -14.80 -26.79
C MET A 274 -6.67 -15.94 -27.02
N ASP A 275 -6.57 -16.88 -26.09
CA ASP A 275 -5.76 -18.07 -26.25
C ASP A 275 -6.44 -19.09 -27.16
N ALA A 276 -5.78 -20.22 -27.51
CA ALA A 276 -6.17 -21.15 -28.55
C ALA A 276 -7.47 -21.95 -28.27
N GLN A 277 -8.03 -21.87 -27.07
CA GLN A 277 -9.25 -22.55 -26.67
C GLN A 277 -10.51 -22.02 -27.37
N ILE A 278 -10.47 -20.79 -27.91
CA ILE A 278 -11.63 -20.18 -28.56
C ILE A 278 -11.88 -20.85 -29.92
N ARG A 279 -13.11 -21.29 -30.12
CA ARG A 279 -13.57 -21.90 -31.40
C ARG A 279 -13.39 -20.94 -32.56
N PRO A 280 -13.00 -21.44 -33.74
CA PRO A 280 -12.87 -20.58 -34.93
C PRO A 280 -14.15 -19.79 -35.24
N GLU A 281 -15.32 -20.38 -35.06
CA GLU A 281 -16.62 -19.73 -35.27
C GLU A 281 -16.85 -18.55 -34.31
N GLY A 282 -16.25 -18.58 -33.15
CA GLY A 282 -16.30 -17.57 -32.09
C GLY A 282 -17.64 -17.52 -31.37
N TRP A 283 -18.76 -17.56 -32.04
CA TRP A 283 -20.09 -17.32 -31.52
C TRP A 283 -21.07 -18.43 -31.85
N ASN A 284 -22.07 -18.63 -30.98
CA ASN A 284 -23.17 -19.55 -31.18
C ASN A 284 -24.51 -18.80 -31.14
N HIS A 285 -25.47 -19.17 -31.96
CA HIS A 285 -26.74 -18.46 -32.05
C HIS A 285 -27.78 -18.85 -30.97
N TRP A 286 -27.48 -19.83 -30.10
CA TRP A 286 -28.37 -20.45 -29.10
C TRP A 286 -29.59 -21.14 -29.70
N LEU A 287 -30.50 -20.37 -30.32
CA LEU A 287 -31.65 -20.83 -31.10
C LEU A 287 -31.60 -20.18 -32.49
N PRO A 288 -32.13 -20.89 -33.56
CA PRO A 288 -32.27 -20.30 -34.87
C PRO A 288 -32.99 -18.94 -34.82
N GLU A 289 -32.64 -18.05 -35.74
CA GLU A 289 -33.14 -16.68 -35.90
C GLU A 289 -32.56 -15.62 -34.94
N ARG A 290 -31.99 -16.02 -33.80
CA ARG A 290 -31.37 -15.03 -32.86
C ARG A 290 -30.16 -14.34 -33.46
N GLU A 291 -29.43 -14.98 -34.35
CA GLU A 291 -28.31 -14.38 -35.09
C GLU A 291 -28.72 -13.16 -35.94
N LYS A 292 -30.00 -12.98 -36.24
CA LYS A 292 -30.49 -11.84 -37.02
C LYS A 292 -30.56 -10.54 -36.21
N THR A 293 -30.76 -10.65 -34.91
CA THR A 293 -31.01 -9.52 -34.02
C THR A 293 -29.92 -9.33 -32.97
N ALA A 294 -29.18 -10.39 -32.62
CA ALA A 294 -28.10 -10.32 -31.63
C ALA A 294 -26.97 -9.39 -32.08
N TYR A 295 -26.38 -8.70 -31.11
CA TYR A 295 -25.24 -7.82 -31.32
C TYR A 295 -23.99 -8.45 -30.72
N LEU A 296 -23.35 -9.36 -31.45
CA LEU A 296 -22.13 -10.05 -31.02
C LEU A 296 -20.96 -9.56 -31.86
N ALA A 297 -19.97 -8.88 -31.20
CA ALA A 297 -18.99 -8.07 -31.90
C ALA A 297 -17.59 -8.18 -31.33
N GLU A 298 -16.60 -7.95 -32.20
CA GLU A 298 -15.17 -7.88 -31.82
C GLU A 298 -14.50 -6.67 -32.46
N TYR A 299 -13.50 -6.11 -31.75
CA TYR A 299 -12.60 -5.07 -32.25
C TYR A 299 -11.18 -5.34 -31.76
N ASN A 300 -10.21 -5.39 -32.69
CA ASN A 300 -8.78 -5.47 -32.40
C ASN A 300 -8.38 -6.59 -31.42
N SER A 301 -9.09 -7.73 -31.48
CA SER A 301 -8.74 -8.91 -30.69
C SER A 301 -7.41 -9.51 -31.17
N SER A 302 -6.64 -10.11 -30.27
CA SER A 302 -5.31 -10.66 -30.55
C SER A 302 -5.12 -12.08 -29.99
N GLY A 303 -4.06 -12.77 -30.38
CA GLY A 303 -3.74 -14.12 -29.91
C GLY A 303 -4.29 -15.23 -30.82
N PRO A 304 -3.95 -16.50 -30.53
CA PRO A 304 -4.27 -17.62 -31.41
C PRO A 304 -5.75 -17.91 -31.53
N GLY A 305 -6.59 -17.52 -30.57
CA GLY A 305 -8.05 -17.65 -30.59
C GLY A 305 -8.76 -16.51 -31.32
N ALA A 306 -8.08 -15.44 -31.73
CA ALA A 306 -8.62 -14.29 -32.43
C ALA A 306 -8.52 -14.50 -33.96
N ASN A 307 -9.35 -15.40 -34.52
CA ASN A 307 -9.32 -15.72 -35.94
C ASN A 307 -10.51 -15.08 -36.69
N ASP A 308 -10.30 -13.85 -37.13
CA ASP A 308 -11.34 -13.06 -37.80
C ASP A 308 -11.93 -13.71 -39.06
N ASN A 309 -11.14 -14.44 -39.84
CA ASN A 309 -11.57 -15.04 -41.08
C ASN A 309 -12.47 -16.28 -40.87
N ALA A 310 -12.41 -16.90 -39.72
CA ALA A 310 -13.14 -18.10 -39.39
C ALA A 310 -14.43 -17.86 -38.56
N ARG A 311 -14.67 -16.61 -38.13
CA ARG A 311 -15.86 -16.24 -37.37
C ARG A 311 -17.14 -16.43 -38.19
N VAL A 312 -18.23 -16.69 -37.51
CA VAL A 312 -19.55 -16.73 -38.16
C VAL A 312 -19.85 -15.41 -38.87
N LYS A 313 -20.42 -15.47 -40.06
CA LYS A 313 -20.64 -14.29 -40.92
C LYS A 313 -21.62 -13.27 -40.35
N TRP A 314 -22.45 -13.63 -39.42
CA TRP A 314 -23.42 -12.75 -38.77
C TRP A 314 -22.86 -12.03 -37.55
N SER A 315 -21.66 -12.37 -37.07
CA SER A 315 -20.98 -11.58 -36.06
C SER A 315 -20.41 -10.30 -36.67
N ARG A 316 -20.23 -9.27 -35.82
CA ARG A 316 -19.83 -7.93 -36.27
C ARG A 316 -18.36 -7.69 -36.05
N ARG A 317 -17.74 -7.04 -37.04
CA ARG A 317 -16.41 -6.40 -36.89
C ARG A 317 -16.59 -4.92 -36.74
N LEU A 318 -16.19 -4.40 -35.59
CA LEU A 318 -16.31 -2.99 -35.29
C LEU A 318 -15.16 -2.21 -35.92
N THR A 319 -15.47 -0.98 -36.33
CA THR A 319 -14.43 0.04 -36.60
C THR A 319 -13.95 0.68 -35.28
N ALA A 320 -12.85 1.45 -35.34
CA ALA A 320 -12.39 2.22 -34.19
C ALA A 320 -13.45 3.21 -33.67
N ASP A 321 -14.25 3.76 -34.57
CA ASP A 321 -15.34 4.69 -34.24
C ASP A 321 -16.49 3.96 -33.54
N ASP A 322 -16.86 2.78 -34.01
CA ASP A 322 -17.89 1.96 -33.36
C ASP A 322 -17.43 1.50 -31.97
N ALA A 323 -16.16 1.15 -31.81
CA ALA A 323 -15.61 0.68 -30.54
C ALA A 323 -15.62 1.79 -29.46
N ARG A 324 -15.51 3.07 -29.83
CA ARG A 324 -15.52 4.19 -28.87
C ARG A 324 -16.81 4.31 -28.06
N GLN A 325 -17.97 3.92 -28.64
CA GLN A 325 -19.24 3.93 -27.91
C GLN A 325 -19.33 2.89 -26.79
N PHE A 326 -18.45 1.90 -26.81
CA PHE A 326 -18.31 0.85 -25.80
C PHE A 326 -17.17 1.12 -24.80
N SER A 327 -16.56 2.34 -24.80
CA SER A 327 -15.65 2.71 -23.72
C SER A 327 -16.38 2.68 -22.37
N VAL A 328 -15.64 2.50 -21.25
CA VAL A 328 -16.22 2.44 -19.90
C VAL A 328 -17.12 3.66 -19.64
N GLU A 329 -16.59 4.86 -19.98
CA GLU A 329 -17.29 6.13 -19.78
C GLU A 329 -18.53 6.26 -20.65
N ALA A 330 -18.45 5.87 -21.91
CA ALA A 330 -19.58 6.02 -22.85
C ALA A 330 -20.69 5.03 -22.54
N PHE A 331 -20.33 3.78 -22.29
CA PHE A 331 -21.30 2.68 -22.12
C PHE A 331 -22.03 2.72 -20.77
N LEU A 332 -21.33 3.11 -19.69
CA LEU A 332 -21.90 3.13 -18.34
C LEU A 332 -22.46 4.50 -17.92
N LYS A 333 -22.30 5.53 -18.75
CA LYS A 333 -22.66 6.93 -18.43
C LYS A 333 -24.08 7.10 -17.90
N GLY A 334 -25.07 6.38 -18.45
CA GLY A 334 -26.47 6.59 -18.10
C GLY A 334 -26.94 8.03 -18.31
N LYS A 335 -28.05 8.38 -17.65
CA LYS A 335 -28.57 9.78 -17.64
C LYS A 335 -27.92 10.64 -16.57
N ASP A 336 -27.35 10.03 -15.54
CA ASP A 336 -26.71 10.65 -14.38
C ASP A 336 -25.21 10.93 -14.58
N GLY A 337 -24.64 10.52 -15.73
CA GLY A 337 -23.24 10.75 -16.04
C GLY A 337 -22.26 9.86 -15.26
N TRP A 338 -22.73 8.75 -14.69
CA TRP A 338 -21.90 7.87 -13.87
C TRP A 338 -20.64 7.39 -14.61
N ASN A 339 -19.50 7.53 -13.97
CA ASN A 339 -18.22 7.04 -14.44
C ASN A 339 -17.50 6.31 -13.30
N PRO A 340 -17.42 4.97 -13.30
CA PRO A 340 -16.84 4.19 -12.22
C PRO A 340 -15.34 4.44 -12.02
N ARG A 341 -14.65 5.01 -13.01
CA ARG A 341 -13.23 5.39 -12.91
C ARG A 341 -13.03 6.79 -12.30
N LYS A 342 -14.04 7.66 -12.39
CA LYS A 342 -14.01 9.01 -11.79
C LYS A 342 -14.80 9.09 -10.49
N SER A 343 -15.63 8.09 -10.20
CA SER A 343 -16.41 8.08 -8.98
C SER A 343 -15.47 7.95 -7.79
N ASN A 344 -15.12 9.12 -7.28
CA ASN A 344 -14.68 9.36 -5.91
C ASN A 344 -13.52 8.49 -5.39
N ASP A 345 -12.34 8.64 -5.96
CA ASP A 345 -11.09 8.42 -5.23
C ASP A 345 -11.08 9.15 -3.87
N LYS A 346 -11.98 10.14 -3.67
CA LYS A 346 -12.21 10.76 -2.36
C LYS A 346 -12.74 9.81 -1.30
N TRP A 347 -13.52 8.78 -1.65
CA TRP A 347 -13.91 7.77 -0.66
C TRP A 347 -12.82 6.70 -0.49
N LEU A 348 -12.04 6.36 -1.53
CA LEU A 348 -10.79 5.60 -1.40
C LEU A 348 -9.74 6.36 -0.58
N GLU A 349 -9.71 7.69 -0.67
CA GLU A 349 -8.87 8.52 0.20
C GLU A 349 -9.45 8.67 1.62
N GLN A 350 -10.78 8.64 1.78
CA GLN A 350 -11.47 8.73 3.07
C GLN A 350 -11.71 7.35 3.70
N THR A 351 -11.81 6.29 2.89
CA THR A 351 -11.89 4.88 3.29
C THR A 351 -10.61 4.13 2.92
N LYS A 352 -9.45 4.81 2.83
CA LYS A 352 -8.21 4.06 3.03
C LYS A 352 -8.40 3.38 4.36
N PRO A 353 -8.60 2.06 4.36
CA PRO A 353 -8.70 1.35 5.61
C PRO A 353 -7.49 1.77 6.44
N ILE A 354 -7.66 1.81 7.72
CA ILE A 354 -6.59 1.72 8.73
C ILE A 354 -5.68 0.49 8.46
N TRP A 355 -6.06 -0.37 7.53
CA TRP A 355 -5.26 -1.39 6.84
C TRP A 355 -4.52 -0.80 5.61
N ARG A 356 -3.88 0.35 5.76
CA ARG A 356 -2.67 0.51 4.99
C ARG A 356 -1.83 -0.72 5.32
N VAL A 357 -1.57 -1.56 4.33
CA VAL A 357 -0.34 -2.32 4.36
C VAL A 357 0.71 -1.24 4.59
N VAL A 358 1.19 -1.16 5.83
CA VAL A 358 2.13 -0.11 6.18
C VAL A 358 3.34 -0.39 5.33
N ALA A 359 3.62 0.50 4.36
CA ALA A 359 4.78 0.33 3.51
C ALA A 359 6.02 0.21 4.39
N TRP A 360 6.98 -0.62 4.02
CA TRP A 360 8.18 -0.83 4.82
C TRP A 360 8.84 0.48 5.29
N ASN A 361 8.82 1.51 4.45
CA ASN A 361 9.38 2.83 4.77
C ASN A 361 8.66 3.57 5.91
N ASP A 362 7.46 3.15 6.28
CA ASP A 362 6.62 3.78 7.31
C ASP A 362 6.50 2.95 8.60
N VAL A 363 7.08 1.73 8.65
CA VAL A 363 6.93 0.80 9.79
C VAL A 363 7.41 1.36 11.14
N LEU A 364 8.41 2.25 11.14
CA LEU A 364 8.92 2.88 12.37
C LEU A 364 8.12 4.12 12.81
N ARG A 365 7.20 4.61 11.99
CA ARG A 365 6.42 5.84 12.23
C ARG A 365 5.01 5.58 12.73
N GLN A 366 4.69 4.32 13.02
CA GLN A 366 3.36 3.93 13.47
C GLN A 366 3.11 4.29 14.94
N SER A 367 1.83 4.34 15.33
CA SER A 367 1.46 4.55 16.73
C SER A 367 1.89 3.35 17.61
N PRO A 368 2.12 3.53 18.92
CA PRO A 368 2.43 2.41 19.83
C PRO A 368 1.39 1.28 19.79
N GLN A 369 0.12 1.60 19.59
CA GLN A 369 -0.97 0.64 19.50
C GLN A 369 -0.87 -0.21 18.23
N TRP A 370 -0.39 0.35 17.12
CA TRP A 370 -0.25 -0.39 15.88
C TRP A 370 0.73 -1.58 16.00
N TYR A 371 1.82 -1.44 16.78
CA TYR A 371 2.77 -2.55 17.00
C TYR A 371 2.19 -3.72 17.79
N GLN A 372 0.97 -3.58 18.33
CA GLN A 372 0.23 -4.65 18.99
C GLN A 372 -0.72 -5.40 18.05
N THR A 373 -0.88 -4.95 16.80
CA THR A 373 -1.80 -5.51 15.81
C THR A 373 -1.23 -6.77 15.14
N ASP A 374 -2.12 -7.59 14.57
CA ASP A 374 -1.75 -8.76 13.78
C ASP A 374 -0.98 -8.37 12.50
N GLU A 375 -1.27 -7.18 11.93
CA GLU A 375 -0.51 -6.67 10.79
C GLU A 375 0.96 -6.42 11.16
N ALA A 376 1.23 -5.82 12.29
CA ALA A 376 2.59 -5.61 12.76
C ALA A 376 3.29 -6.94 13.07
N ALA A 377 2.58 -7.92 13.65
CA ALA A 377 3.09 -9.26 13.87
C ALA A 377 3.39 -10.00 12.54
N ARG A 378 2.50 -9.92 11.56
CA ARG A 378 2.71 -10.46 10.22
C ARG A 378 3.98 -9.90 9.57
N ILE A 379 4.15 -8.57 9.62
CA ILE A 379 5.36 -7.92 9.08
C ILE A 379 6.61 -8.40 9.85
N ALA A 380 6.53 -8.55 11.17
CA ALA A 380 7.65 -9.06 11.97
C ALA A 380 8.03 -10.49 11.59
N ASP A 381 7.06 -11.36 11.36
CA ASP A 381 7.30 -12.72 10.87
C ASP A 381 7.99 -12.72 9.49
N GLN A 382 7.59 -11.81 8.59
CA GLN A 382 8.25 -11.65 7.29
C GLN A 382 9.67 -11.08 7.42
N VAL A 383 9.90 -10.09 8.27
CA VAL A 383 11.24 -9.56 8.56
C VAL A 383 12.19 -10.68 8.99
N ILE A 384 11.73 -11.63 9.81
CA ILE A 384 12.51 -12.81 10.21
C ILE A 384 12.81 -13.75 9.03
N LEU A 385 11.86 -13.93 8.10
CA LEU A 385 12.08 -14.76 6.90
C LEU A 385 13.17 -14.17 6.00
N TYR A 386 13.25 -12.85 5.87
CA TYR A 386 14.29 -12.15 5.12
C TYR A 386 15.65 -12.11 5.83
N GLN A 387 15.70 -12.38 7.15
CA GLN A 387 16.95 -12.33 7.91
C GLN A 387 17.90 -13.45 7.48
N LYS A 388 19.13 -13.10 7.15
CA LYS A 388 20.20 -14.04 6.80
C LYS A 388 20.81 -14.68 8.04
N GLU A 389 21.60 -15.75 7.83
CA GLU A 389 22.22 -16.52 8.94
C GLU A 389 23.16 -15.66 9.80
N ASN A 390 23.85 -14.68 9.20
CA ASN A 390 24.70 -13.74 9.92
C ASN A 390 23.93 -12.65 10.70
N GLY A 391 22.61 -12.63 10.62
CA GLY A 391 21.76 -11.64 11.31
C GLY A 391 21.41 -10.40 10.51
N GLY A 392 22.08 -10.12 9.38
CA GLY A 392 21.82 -8.98 8.51
C GLY A 392 20.67 -9.20 7.53
N TRP A 393 20.35 -8.16 6.75
CA TRP A 393 19.33 -8.16 5.71
C TRP A 393 19.88 -7.56 4.41
N GLU A 394 19.25 -7.93 3.29
CA GLU A 394 19.45 -7.33 1.98
C GLU A 394 18.64 -6.04 1.84
N LYS A 395 19.14 -5.08 1.05
CA LYS A 395 18.49 -3.77 0.82
C LYS A 395 17.44 -3.79 -0.28
N ASN A 396 16.63 -2.70 -0.33
CA ASN A 396 15.64 -2.42 -1.38
C ASN A 396 14.49 -3.44 -1.44
N ILE A 397 14.14 -4.03 -0.31
CA ILE A 397 13.03 -4.99 -0.19
C ILE A 397 11.90 -4.34 0.60
N ASP A 398 10.69 -4.35 0.07
CA ASP A 398 9.48 -4.05 0.85
C ASP A 398 9.09 -5.27 1.67
N MET A 399 9.60 -5.34 2.91
CA MET A 399 9.33 -6.46 3.82
C MET A 399 7.92 -6.45 4.39
N ALA A 400 7.13 -5.42 4.11
CA ALA A 400 5.72 -5.35 4.46
C ALA A 400 4.82 -5.97 3.37
N ALA A 401 5.32 -6.15 2.15
CA ALA A 401 4.59 -6.80 1.06
C ALA A 401 4.19 -8.23 1.43
N MET A 402 3.04 -8.69 0.94
CA MET A 402 2.55 -10.06 1.19
C MET A 402 3.37 -11.07 0.40
N LEU A 403 3.79 -12.15 1.06
CA LEU A 403 4.52 -13.24 0.43
C LEU A 403 3.63 -14.45 0.17
N THR A 404 3.77 -15.05 -1.01
CA THR A 404 3.23 -16.38 -1.31
C THR A 404 4.04 -17.47 -0.59
N GLU A 405 3.49 -18.67 -0.41
CA GLU A 405 4.23 -19.79 0.19
C GLU A 405 5.50 -20.12 -0.62
N LYS A 406 5.43 -20.08 -1.96
CA LYS A 406 6.59 -20.27 -2.83
C LYS A 406 7.71 -19.27 -2.56
N GLU A 407 7.37 -17.98 -2.41
CA GLU A 407 8.36 -16.94 -2.09
C GLU A 407 8.98 -17.15 -0.71
N LYS A 408 8.21 -17.63 0.26
CA LYS A 408 8.72 -17.99 1.60
C LYS A 408 9.72 -19.14 1.53
N ASP A 409 9.42 -20.18 0.73
CA ASP A 409 10.33 -21.32 0.51
C ASP A 409 11.63 -20.88 -0.18
N GLU A 410 11.52 -19.98 -1.19
CA GLU A 410 12.68 -19.42 -1.88
C GLU A 410 13.55 -18.57 -0.94
N LEU A 411 12.96 -17.81 -0.02
CA LEU A 411 13.69 -17.04 0.99
C LEU A 411 14.39 -17.96 1.99
N ALA A 412 13.71 -19.02 2.43
CA ALA A 412 14.31 -20.01 3.32
C ALA A 412 15.53 -20.69 2.68
N ALA A 413 15.45 -21.03 1.40
CA ALA A 413 16.56 -21.64 0.64
C ALA A 413 17.78 -20.68 0.46
N LYS A 414 17.56 -19.35 0.48
CA LYS A 414 18.61 -18.33 0.32
C LYS A 414 19.13 -17.78 1.65
N ARG A 415 18.75 -18.34 2.78
CA ARG A 415 19.09 -17.81 4.11
C ARG A 415 20.58 -17.82 4.40
N SER A 416 21.31 -18.83 3.89
CA SER A 416 22.76 -18.96 4.05
C SER A 416 23.59 -18.03 3.14
N ASP A 417 22.99 -17.45 2.12
CA ASP A 417 23.67 -16.45 1.28
C ASP A 417 23.70 -15.09 1.99
N ILE A 418 24.84 -14.81 2.60
CA ILE A 418 25.11 -13.59 3.38
C ILE A 418 25.81 -12.50 2.58
N SER A 419 26.08 -12.71 1.29
CA SER A 419 26.92 -11.84 0.45
C SER A 419 26.36 -10.44 0.22
N GLU A 420 25.05 -10.28 0.33
CA GLU A 420 24.34 -9.01 0.08
C GLU A 420 23.79 -8.37 1.36
N THR A 421 24.20 -8.83 2.55
CA THR A 421 23.82 -8.18 3.81
C THR A 421 24.50 -6.83 3.99
N THR A 422 23.74 -5.81 4.44
CA THR A 422 24.18 -4.41 4.33
C THR A 422 23.57 -3.52 5.38
N ILE A 423 24.17 -2.34 5.61
CA ILE A 423 23.60 -1.21 6.36
C ILE A 423 23.11 -0.10 5.44
N ASP A 424 23.35 -0.21 4.13
CA ASP A 424 22.97 0.79 3.12
C ASP A 424 21.45 0.88 2.93
N ASN A 425 20.94 2.03 2.46
CA ASN A 425 19.51 2.30 2.27
C ASN A 425 18.66 1.97 3.51
N ARG A 426 19.14 2.31 4.68
CA ARG A 426 18.49 2.08 5.98
C ARG A 426 18.25 0.62 6.33
N THR A 427 19.02 -0.28 5.75
CA THR A 427 18.87 -1.72 5.95
C THR A 427 19.56 -2.16 7.25
N SER A 428 19.17 -3.29 7.78
CA SER A 428 19.58 -3.96 9.01
C SER A 428 19.25 -3.19 10.29
N TYR A 429 19.58 -1.90 10.40
CA TYR A 429 19.21 -1.14 11.61
C TYR A 429 17.71 -0.79 11.67
N THR A 430 17.02 -0.59 10.53
CA THR A 430 15.56 -0.39 10.52
C THR A 430 14.84 -1.67 10.93
N GLN A 431 15.26 -2.84 10.43
CA GLN A 431 14.69 -4.14 10.78
C GLN A 431 14.88 -4.44 12.27
N THR A 432 16.09 -4.18 12.78
CA THR A 432 16.41 -4.34 14.22
C THR A 432 15.56 -3.41 15.07
N ALA A 433 15.42 -2.13 14.71
CA ALA A 433 14.57 -1.17 15.42
C ALA A 433 13.09 -1.55 15.38
N PHE A 434 12.60 -2.05 14.24
CA PHE A 434 11.23 -2.51 14.11
C PHE A 434 10.94 -3.71 15.02
N LEU A 435 11.83 -4.71 15.05
CA LEU A 435 11.71 -5.84 15.95
C LEU A 435 11.72 -5.41 17.43
N ALA A 436 12.51 -4.38 17.81
CA ALA A 436 12.48 -3.83 19.16
C ALA A 436 11.11 -3.29 19.55
N LYS A 437 10.44 -2.56 18.66
CA LYS A 437 9.08 -2.06 18.88
C LYS A 437 8.06 -3.18 19.04
N ILE A 438 8.14 -4.23 18.23
CA ILE A 438 7.29 -5.43 18.34
C ILE A 438 7.52 -6.14 19.66
N ILE A 439 8.77 -6.31 20.11
CA ILE A 439 9.13 -6.93 21.38
C ILE A 439 8.54 -6.12 22.54
N THR A 440 8.77 -4.80 22.54
CA THR A 440 8.24 -3.91 23.59
C THR A 440 6.72 -3.93 23.64
N ALA A 441 6.05 -3.87 22.49
CA ALA A 441 4.59 -3.97 22.41
C ALA A 441 4.08 -5.33 22.92
N SER A 442 4.82 -6.40 22.65
CA SER A 442 4.49 -7.76 23.13
C SER A 442 4.67 -7.92 24.65
N LEU A 443 5.67 -7.25 25.24
CA LEU A 443 5.87 -7.25 26.70
C LEU A 443 4.76 -6.53 27.48
N LEU A 444 4.00 -5.65 26.82
CA LEU A 444 2.86 -4.97 27.43
C LEU A 444 1.59 -5.83 27.43
N LYS A 445 1.55 -6.95 26.71
CA LYS A 445 0.43 -7.90 26.71
C LYS A 445 0.49 -8.80 27.93
N GLN A 446 -0.68 -9.13 28.51
CA GLN A 446 -0.76 -10.10 29.62
C GLN A 446 -0.23 -11.49 29.24
N THR A 447 -0.38 -11.87 27.97
CA THR A 447 0.16 -13.11 27.40
C THR A 447 0.92 -12.73 26.13
N PRO A 448 2.26 -12.84 26.13
CA PRO A 448 3.04 -12.61 24.91
C PRO A 448 2.65 -13.60 23.80
N PRO A 449 2.73 -13.21 22.52
CA PRO A 449 2.44 -14.09 21.40
C PRO A 449 3.43 -15.28 21.34
N ASN A 450 3.01 -16.41 20.78
CA ASN A 450 3.85 -17.60 20.63
C ASN A 450 5.18 -17.34 19.89
N ASN A 451 5.21 -16.34 18.99
CA ASN A 451 6.41 -15.97 18.24
C ASN A 451 7.36 -15.03 19.01
N PHE A 452 7.03 -14.60 20.21
CA PHE A 452 7.85 -13.67 21.00
C PHE A 452 9.32 -14.11 21.16
N PRO A 453 9.66 -15.39 21.45
CA PRO A 453 11.05 -15.83 21.53
C PRO A 453 11.81 -15.66 20.21
N LYS A 454 11.14 -15.89 19.06
CA LYS A 454 11.74 -15.73 17.72
C LYS A 454 12.04 -14.25 17.41
N TYR A 455 11.17 -13.33 17.82
CA TYR A 455 11.41 -11.89 17.63
C TYR A 455 12.64 -11.44 18.41
N LYS A 456 12.79 -11.89 19.66
CA LYS A 456 13.95 -11.57 20.50
C LYS A 456 15.24 -12.17 19.93
N GLU A 457 15.20 -13.40 19.46
CA GLU A 457 16.34 -14.06 18.80
C GLU A 457 16.76 -13.30 17.54
N ALA A 458 15.79 -12.95 16.66
CA ALA A 458 16.06 -12.22 15.43
C ALA A 458 16.61 -10.81 15.71
N PHE A 459 16.06 -10.09 16.70
CA PHE A 459 16.59 -8.83 17.17
C PHE A 459 18.05 -8.95 17.62
N ASN A 460 18.34 -9.94 18.47
CA ASN A 460 19.70 -10.15 18.99
C ASN A 460 20.69 -10.45 17.83
N LYS A 461 20.33 -11.31 16.88
CA LYS A 461 21.16 -11.57 15.68
C LYS A 461 21.38 -10.32 14.85
N GLY A 462 20.35 -9.50 14.64
CA GLY A 462 20.44 -8.22 13.93
C GLY A 462 21.36 -7.22 14.64
N LEU A 463 21.25 -7.12 15.96
CA LEU A 463 22.12 -6.26 16.75
C LEU A 463 23.57 -6.78 16.76
N ASP A 464 23.80 -8.08 16.92
CA ASP A 464 25.13 -8.69 16.87
C ASP A 464 25.79 -8.50 15.49
N TYR A 465 25.01 -8.59 14.39
CA TYR A 465 25.47 -8.26 13.05
C TYR A 465 25.97 -6.82 12.95
N LEU A 466 25.20 -5.84 13.44
CA LEU A 466 25.55 -4.41 13.42
C LEU A 466 26.81 -4.14 14.28
N LEU A 467 26.88 -4.72 15.48
CA LEU A 467 28.04 -4.59 16.37
C LEU A 467 29.33 -5.22 15.76
N SER A 468 29.17 -6.25 14.90
CA SER A 468 30.32 -6.91 14.26
C SER A 468 30.74 -6.25 12.94
N SER A 469 29.94 -5.31 12.41
CA SER A 469 30.22 -4.67 11.12
C SER A 469 31.09 -3.43 11.21
N GLN A 470 31.39 -2.92 12.42
CA GLN A 470 32.22 -1.75 12.64
C GLN A 470 33.71 -2.06 12.43
N TYR A 471 34.40 -1.16 11.77
CA TYR A 471 35.87 -1.20 11.68
C TYR A 471 36.53 -0.82 12.99
N SER A 472 37.74 -1.30 13.21
CA SER A 472 38.55 -0.96 14.39
C SER A 472 38.85 0.54 14.53
N ASN A 473 38.74 1.32 13.45
CA ASN A 473 38.87 2.77 13.47
C ASN A 473 37.57 3.50 13.79
N GLY A 474 36.44 2.79 14.01
CA GLY A 474 35.14 3.35 14.33
C GLY A 474 34.20 3.58 13.15
N GLY A 475 34.65 3.34 11.91
CA GLY A 475 33.84 3.48 10.71
C GLY A 475 32.99 2.25 10.40
N PHE A 476 32.10 2.36 9.41
CA PHE A 476 31.27 1.26 8.95
C PHE A 476 31.32 1.13 7.42
N PRO A 477 31.51 -0.08 6.88
CA PRO A 477 31.37 -0.35 5.45
C PRO A 477 29.89 -0.38 5.03
N GLN A 478 29.62 -0.28 3.73
CA GLN A 478 28.24 -0.46 3.24
C GLN A 478 27.74 -1.90 3.38
N PHE A 479 28.61 -2.89 3.16
CA PHE A 479 28.29 -4.31 3.20
C PHE A 479 29.16 -5.05 4.22
N PHE A 480 28.57 -5.95 4.95
CA PHE A 480 29.25 -6.87 5.83
C PHE A 480 28.63 -8.29 5.69
N PRO A 481 29.37 -9.31 5.26
CA PRO A 481 30.82 -9.32 4.95
C PRO A 481 31.27 -8.31 3.89
N LEU A 482 32.55 -7.95 3.96
CA LEU A 482 33.12 -6.92 3.09
C LEU A 482 32.99 -7.28 1.60
N LYS A 483 32.46 -6.38 0.80
CA LYS A 483 32.31 -6.48 -0.64
C LYS A 483 33.36 -5.59 -1.33
N LYS A 484 34.10 -6.11 -2.33
CA LYS A 484 35.15 -5.37 -3.03
C LYS A 484 34.63 -4.10 -3.74
N GLY A 485 35.48 -3.09 -3.79
CA GLY A 485 35.21 -1.80 -4.42
C GLY A 485 34.83 -0.75 -3.38
N TYR A 486 34.14 0.30 -3.79
CA TYR A 486 33.75 1.41 -2.91
C TYR A 486 32.83 1.00 -1.73
N TYR A 487 32.35 -0.23 -1.73
CA TYR A 487 31.51 -0.76 -0.66
C TYR A 487 32.24 -0.99 0.67
N THR A 488 33.60 -0.98 0.65
CA THR A 488 34.41 -1.02 1.87
C THR A 488 34.61 0.37 2.49
N HIS A 489 34.31 1.44 1.76
CA HIS A 489 34.47 2.79 2.26
C HIS A 489 33.61 3.05 3.52
N ILE A 490 34.13 3.85 4.46
CA ILE A 490 33.36 4.40 5.56
C ILE A 490 32.27 5.27 4.95
N THR A 491 30.99 4.97 5.25
CA THR A 491 29.87 5.54 4.50
C THR A 491 28.89 6.32 5.36
N PHE A 492 28.67 7.59 5.00
CA PHE A 492 27.56 8.41 5.50
C PHE A 492 26.38 8.43 4.52
N ASN A 493 26.53 7.87 3.32
CA ASN A 493 25.47 7.81 2.31
C ASN A 493 24.20 7.19 2.86
N ASP A 494 23.04 7.79 2.53
CA ASP A 494 21.70 7.32 2.89
C ASP A 494 21.56 7.00 4.41
N ASP A 495 22.23 7.79 5.27
CA ASP A 495 22.28 7.66 6.74
C ASP A 495 22.84 6.29 7.22
N ALA A 496 23.61 5.58 6.42
CA ALA A 496 24.05 4.21 6.73
C ALA A 496 24.74 4.10 8.10
N MET A 497 25.93 4.72 8.27
CA MET A 497 26.65 4.72 9.54
C MET A 497 25.86 5.44 10.65
N ILE A 498 25.25 6.57 10.33
CA ILE A 498 24.54 7.40 11.31
C ILE A 498 23.31 6.67 11.87
N GLY A 499 22.55 5.97 11.01
CA GLY A 499 21.39 5.21 11.46
C GLY A 499 21.73 4.06 12.40
N VAL A 500 22.89 3.40 12.20
CA VAL A 500 23.41 2.39 13.14
C VAL A 500 23.79 3.04 14.47
N LEU A 501 24.50 4.16 14.46
CA LEU A 501 24.93 4.86 15.67
C LEU A 501 23.76 5.47 16.46
N GLU A 502 22.70 5.93 15.79
CA GLU A 502 21.45 6.36 16.44
C GLU A 502 20.74 5.19 17.13
N LEU A 503 20.70 4.02 16.49
CA LEU A 503 20.18 2.80 17.12
C LEU A 503 21.01 2.44 18.36
N PHE A 504 22.33 2.44 18.27
CA PHE A 504 23.23 2.17 19.41
C PHE A 504 23.05 3.19 20.53
N SER A 505 22.89 4.48 20.19
CA SER A 505 22.62 5.53 21.20
C SER A 505 21.29 5.30 21.92
N ALA A 506 20.26 4.83 21.22
CA ALA A 506 18.98 4.50 21.83
C ALA A 506 19.09 3.29 22.77
N ILE A 507 19.88 2.27 22.39
CA ILE A 507 20.16 1.08 23.21
C ILE A 507 21.00 1.45 24.45
N ALA A 508 22.09 2.20 24.29
CA ALA A 508 22.96 2.64 25.38
C ALA A 508 22.17 3.46 26.42
N ALA A 509 21.29 4.34 25.97
CA ALA A 509 20.43 5.18 26.81
C ALA A 509 19.23 4.42 27.42
N LYS A 510 19.05 3.12 27.15
CA LYS A 510 17.88 2.31 27.59
C LYS A 510 16.55 2.99 27.25
N LYS A 511 16.45 3.64 26.06
CA LYS A 511 15.17 4.21 25.60
C LYS A 511 14.07 3.14 25.62
N ASP A 512 12.81 3.54 25.70
CA ASP A 512 11.66 2.68 26.00
C ASP A 512 11.60 1.39 25.19
N ASP A 513 11.85 1.46 23.88
CA ASP A 513 11.84 0.28 23.00
C ASP A 513 13.05 -0.66 23.20
N PHE A 514 14.05 -0.30 23.99
CA PHE A 514 15.30 -1.02 24.17
C PHE A 514 15.60 -1.46 25.62
N LYS A 515 14.67 -1.25 26.54
CA LYS A 515 14.85 -1.64 27.98
C LYS A 515 15.09 -3.14 28.17
N PHE A 516 14.65 -3.98 27.24
CA PHE A 516 14.80 -5.43 27.28
C PHE A 516 16.18 -5.92 26.82
N VAL A 517 17.02 -5.06 26.25
CA VAL A 517 18.35 -5.41 25.75
C VAL A 517 19.27 -5.74 26.93
N ASP A 518 19.99 -6.85 26.82
CA ASP A 518 20.92 -7.28 27.85
C ASP A 518 22.11 -6.33 27.99
N GLU A 519 22.70 -6.34 29.19
CA GLU A 519 23.75 -5.40 29.55
C GLU A 519 25.02 -5.55 28.70
N VAL A 520 25.34 -6.78 28.25
CA VAL A 520 26.54 -7.05 27.43
C VAL A 520 26.42 -6.34 26.08
N ARG A 521 25.26 -6.45 25.39
CA ARG A 521 25.03 -5.78 24.12
C ARG A 521 24.89 -4.27 24.29
N ARG A 522 24.29 -3.84 25.40
CA ARG A 522 24.19 -2.40 25.72
C ARG A 522 25.57 -1.75 25.84
N LEU A 523 26.46 -2.36 26.64
CA LEU A 523 27.82 -1.86 26.83
C LEU A 523 28.64 -1.90 25.54
N LYS A 524 28.47 -2.95 24.71
CA LYS A 524 29.10 -2.98 23.38
C LYS A 524 28.62 -1.79 22.52
N ALA A 525 27.30 -1.53 22.45
CA ALA A 525 26.75 -0.43 21.68
C ALA A 525 27.30 0.94 22.17
N GLU A 526 27.48 1.11 23.48
CA GLU A 526 28.12 2.29 24.08
C GLU A 526 29.58 2.43 23.62
N ASN A 527 30.37 1.36 23.68
CA ASN A 527 31.77 1.36 23.24
C ASN A 527 31.91 1.67 21.74
N GLU A 528 31.01 1.14 20.89
CA GLU A 528 31.06 1.41 19.45
C GLU A 528 30.77 2.89 19.12
N ILE A 529 29.94 3.57 19.92
CA ILE A 529 29.73 5.01 19.79
C ILE A 529 31.01 5.77 20.22
N GLU A 530 31.61 5.38 21.34
CA GLU A 530 32.86 6.00 21.82
C GLU A 530 34.01 5.86 20.80
N LEU A 531 34.05 4.75 20.05
CA LEU A 531 35.02 4.52 18.97
C LEU A 531 34.71 5.37 17.72
N ALA A 532 33.42 5.56 17.38
CA ALA A 532 33.01 6.29 16.19
C ALA A 532 33.14 7.82 16.32
N LEU A 533 32.91 8.39 17.51
CA LEU A 533 32.91 9.85 17.72
C LEU A 533 34.23 10.53 17.32
N PRO A 534 35.42 10.08 17.76
CA PRO A 534 36.69 10.69 17.33
C PRO A 534 36.90 10.58 15.81
N LEU A 535 36.49 9.49 15.20
CA LEU A 535 36.56 9.33 13.76
C LEU A 535 35.67 10.36 13.03
N ILE A 536 34.40 10.49 13.42
CA ILE A 536 33.47 11.45 12.81
C ILE A 536 34.03 12.86 12.88
N LEU A 537 34.59 13.28 14.02
CA LEU A 537 35.22 14.60 14.20
C LEU A 537 36.46 14.74 13.29
N LYS A 538 37.25 13.68 13.13
CA LYS A 538 38.45 13.66 12.26
C LYS A 538 38.11 13.74 10.78
N LEU A 539 36.96 13.15 10.37
CA LEU A 539 36.51 13.11 8.99
C LEU A 539 35.88 14.44 8.52
N GLN A 540 35.66 15.42 9.42
CA GLN A 540 35.13 16.72 9.02
C GLN A 540 36.15 17.44 8.12
N ILE A 541 35.70 17.80 6.90
CA ILE A 541 36.58 18.37 5.88
C ILE A 541 36.99 19.81 6.25
N VAL A 542 38.26 20.10 6.10
CA VAL A 542 38.83 21.42 6.32
C VAL A 542 39.15 22.07 4.98
N VAL A 543 38.62 23.28 4.74
CA VAL A 543 38.91 24.10 3.55
C VAL A 543 39.43 25.45 4.03
N ASP A 544 40.57 25.86 3.54
CA ASP A 544 41.27 27.12 3.96
C ASP A 544 41.39 27.28 5.48
N GLY A 545 41.75 26.20 6.17
CA GLY A 545 41.93 26.15 7.62
C GLY A 545 40.61 26.18 8.44
N LYS A 546 39.44 26.11 7.79
CA LYS A 546 38.12 26.09 8.45
C LYS A 546 37.44 24.75 8.24
N LYS A 547 36.92 24.19 9.32
CA LYS A 547 36.04 23.02 9.24
C LYS A 547 34.77 23.36 8.47
N THR A 548 34.26 22.38 7.69
CA THR A 548 33.06 22.52 6.86
C THR A 548 32.05 21.38 7.14
N SER A 549 31.67 20.62 6.14
CA SER A 549 30.81 19.46 6.24
C SER A 549 31.57 18.16 6.03
N TRP A 550 30.88 17.07 5.84
CA TRP A 550 31.46 15.74 5.58
C TRP A 550 31.24 15.34 4.13
N ALA A 551 32.10 14.43 3.63
CA ALA A 551 31.89 13.73 2.38
C ALA A 551 30.87 12.58 2.55
N GLN A 552 30.37 12.10 1.44
CA GLN A 552 29.47 10.95 1.39
C GLN A 552 30.16 9.66 1.84
N GLN A 553 31.45 9.50 1.44
CA GLN A 553 32.25 8.32 1.73
C GLN A 553 33.73 8.68 1.91
N TYR A 554 34.43 7.84 2.68
CA TYR A 554 35.86 7.96 2.93
C TYR A 554 36.54 6.60 2.76
N ASP A 555 37.72 6.58 2.15
CA ASP A 555 38.56 5.39 2.12
C ASP A 555 38.88 4.95 3.56
N GLU A 556 38.63 3.70 3.86
CA GLU A 556 38.70 3.14 5.21
C GLU A 556 40.12 3.11 5.81
N ASN A 557 41.15 3.21 4.96
CA ASN A 557 42.56 3.19 5.36
C ASN A 557 43.18 4.59 5.43
N THR A 558 42.96 5.40 4.36
CA THR A 558 43.55 6.73 4.25
C THR A 558 42.71 7.80 4.93
N LEU A 559 41.43 7.54 5.17
CA LEU A 559 40.43 8.47 5.72
C LEU A 559 40.22 9.71 4.85
N GLN A 560 40.56 9.63 3.56
CA GLN A 560 40.31 10.70 2.61
C GLN A 560 38.96 10.53 1.95
N PRO A 561 38.26 11.64 1.59
CA PRO A 561 37.06 11.55 0.77
C PRO A 561 37.32 10.73 -0.49
N ALA A 562 36.38 9.78 -0.80
CA ALA A 562 36.60 8.79 -1.86
C ALA A 562 35.45 8.76 -2.87
N TRP A 563 35.75 8.29 -4.08
CA TRP A 563 34.77 8.02 -5.13
C TRP A 563 33.91 6.82 -4.74
N ALA A 564 32.61 6.89 -5.04
CA ALA A 564 31.73 5.75 -5.06
C ALA A 564 31.30 5.42 -6.49
N ARG A 565 30.05 5.71 -6.87
CA ARG A 565 29.59 5.57 -8.25
C ARG A 565 30.20 6.68 -9.13
N LYS A 566 30.18 6.50 -10.45
CA LYS A 566 30.75 7.45 -11.43
C LYS A 566 30.31 8.91 -11.27
N TYR A 567 29.16 9.14 -10.66
CA TYR A 567 28.56 10.46 -10.41
C TYR A 567 28.59 10.87 -8.92
N GLU A 568 29.40 10.19 -8.11
CA GLU A 568 29.57 10.44 -6.65
C GLU A 568 31.03 10.68 -6.33
N PRO A 569 31.50 11.90 -6.56
CA PRO A 569 32.92 12.25 -6.35
C PRO A 569 33.25 12.51 -4.88
N PRO A 570 34.55 12.57 -4.52
CA PRO A 570 34.97 13.22 -3.29
C PRO A 570 34.47 14.67 -3.24
N CYS A 571 33.56 14.99 -2.30
CA CYS A 571 32.91 16.30 -2.24
C CYS A 571 32.38 16.60 -0.85
N LEU A 572 32.01 17.85 -0.60
CA LEU A 572 31.21 18.24 0.57
C LEU A 572 29.74 17.89 0.29
N THR A 573 29.02 17.33 1.27
CA THR A 573 27.61 16.96 1.11
C THR A 573 26.70 17.80 2.01
N ALA A 574 25.54 18.18 1.46
CA ALA A 574 24.54 18.89 2.26
C ALA A 574 23.53 17.90 2.91
N GLY A 575 23.10 16.87 2.18
CA GLY A 575 22.11 15.91 2.68
C GLY A 575 22.63 15.05 3.83
N GLU A 576 23.71 14.35 3.58
CA GLU A 576 24.33 13.38 4.50
C GLU A 576 24.89 14.06 5.75
N SER A 577 25.46 15.27 5.63
CA SER A 577 26.02 16.02 6.75
C SER A 577 24.96 16.50 7.76
N VAL A 578 23.69 16.62 7.37
CA VAL A 578 22.59 16.93 8.31
C VAL A 578 22.43 15.80 9.34
N GLY A 579 22.46 14.55 8.90
CA GLY A 579 22.41 13.38 9.79
C GLY A 579 23.58 13.38 10.78
N VAL A 580 24.80 13.64 10.27
CA VAL A 580 26.01 13.71 11.11
C VAL A 580 25.89 14.80 12.17
N VAL A 581 25.46 16.01 11.80
CA VAL A 581 25.31 17.12 12.77
C VAL A 581 24.23 16.79 13.80
N ARG A 582 23.10 16.24 13.41
CA ARG A 582 22.04 15.82 14.35
C ARG A 582 22.52 14.76 15.32
N PHE A 583 23.32 13.79 14.84
CA PHE A 583 23.94 12.79 15.72
C PHE A 583 24.89 13.42 16.72
N LEU A 584 25.79 14.32 16.30
CA LEU A 584 26.71 15.02 17.18
C LEU A 584 25.97 15.88 18.25
N MET A 585 24.89 16.54 17.87
CA MET A 585 24.05 17.31 18.80
C MET A 585 23.35 16.44 19.86
N GLN A 586 23.20 15.13 19.65
CA GLN A 586 22.66 14.19 20.63
C GLN A 586 23.71 13.74 21.65
N GLN A 587 25.01 13.94 21.36
CA GLN A 587 26.09 13.52 22.24
C GLN A 587 26.35 14.53 23.36
N LYS A 588 27.12 14.13 24.35
CA LYS A 588 27.58 15.05 25.42
C LYS A 588 28.40 16.19 24.78
N PRO A 589 28.04 17.44 24.99
CA PRO A 589 28.70 18.58 24.34
C PRO A 589 30.12 18.78 24.90
N THR A 590 31.13 18.28 24.17
CA THR A 590 32.54 18.64 24.40
C THR A 590 32.92 19.84 23.53
N PRO A 591 34.01 20.56 23.82
CA PRO A 591 34.49 21.65 22.97
C PRO A 591 34.65 21.25 21.50
N GLU A 592 35.15 20.03 21.24
CA GLU A 592 35.39 19.52 19.91
C GLU A 592 34.06 19.24 19.14
N ILE A 593 33.04 18.70 19.84
CA ILE A 593 31.71 18.47 19.28
C ILE A 593 31.03 19.81 19.00
N VAL A 594 31.12 20.76 19.93
CA VAL A 594 30.55 22.11 19.76
C VAL A 594 31.18 22.81 18.56
N ASP A 595 32.51 22.80 18.45
CA ASP A 595 33.22 23.36 17.31
C ASP A 595 32.87 22.72 15.99
N ALA A 596 32.74 21.38 15.93
CA ALA A 596 32.35 20.66 14.75
C ALA A 596 30.92 21.01 14.27
N VAL A 597 29.98 21.09 15.21
CA VAL A 597 28.59 21.48 14.91
C VAL A 597 28.52 22.93 14.42
N GLU A 598 29.13 23.90 15.17
CA GLU A 598 29.12 25.32 14.82
C GLU A 598 29.74 25.57 13.43
N SER A 599 30.85 24.89 13.13
CA SER A 599 31.54 25.00 11.86
C SER A 599 30.66 24.46 10.70
N ALA A 600 29.98 23.34 10.90
CA ALA A 600 29.04 22.79 9.90
C ALA A 600 27.84 23.71 9.68
N ILE A 601 27.27 24.28 10.75
CA ILE A 601 26.16 25.25 10.67
C ILE A 601 26.60 26.51 9.90
N ALA A 602 27.81 27.00 10.13
CA ALA A 602 28.35 28.14 9.39
C ALA A 602 28.52 27.81 7.90
N TRP A 603 28.98 26.59 7.59
CA TRP A 603 29.09 26.13 6.23
C TRP A 603 27.70 25.98 5.54
N PHE A 604 26.70 25.39 6.18
CA PHE A 604 25.36 25.28 5.64
C PHE A 604 24.75 26.63 5.27
N ARG A 605 24.91 27.64 6.13
CA ARG A 605 24.44 29.01 5.83
C ARG A 605 25.17 29.65 4.65
N LYS A 606 26.46 29.34 4.47
CA LYS A 606 27.21 29.81 3.30
C LYS A 606 26.84 29.09 2.01
N ALA A 607 26.39 27.84 2.10
CA ALA A 607 26.06 26.96 0.98
C ALA A 607 24.60 27.11 0.50
N GLU A 608 23.80 27.98 1.09
CA GLU A 608 22.42 28.26 0.68
C GLU A 608 22.34 28.76 -0.76
N LEU A 609 21.40 28.23 -1.52
CA LEU A 609 21.06 28.68 -2.87
C LEU A 609 19.72 29.38 -2.83
N HIS A 610 19.69 30.64 -3.23
CA HIS A 610 18.52 31.48 -3.16
C HIS A 610 17.95 31.81 -4.56
N ALA A 611 16.70 32.26 -4.60
CA ALA A 611 16.00 32.72 -5.81
C ALA A 611 15.88 31.64 -6.90
N ILE A 612 15.93 30.37 -6.52
CA ILE A 612 15.74 29.24 -7.41
C ILE A 612 14.82 28.19 -6.77
N ARG A 613 14.15 27.43 -7.63
CA ARG A 613 13.34 26.27 -7.23
C ARG A 613 13.66 25.08 -8.12
N TRP A 614 13.77 23.90 -7.50
CA TRP A 614 13.87 22.62 -8.19
C TRP A 614 12.45 22.11 -8.46
N VAL A 615 12.06 21.99 -9.73
CA VAL A 615 10.71 21.62 -10.14
C VAL A 615 10.73 20.45 -11.11
N ARG A 616 9.64 19.67 -11.14
CA ARG A 616 9.41 18.64 -12.15
C ARG A 616 8.25 19.07 -13.06
N THR A 617 8.54 19.31 -14.33
CA THR A 617 7.55 19.71 -15.33
C THR A 617 7.65 18.77 -16.52
N ASN A 618 6.53 18.20 -16.97
CA ASN A 618 6.48 17.23 -18.08
C ASN A 618 7.48 16.07 -17.94
N GLY A 619 7.62 15.55 -16.71
CA GLY A 619 8.54 14.43 -16.41
C GLY A 619 10.02 14.81 -16.36
N GLN A 620 10.40 16.07 -16.59
CA GLN A 620 11.77 16.58 -16.53
C GLN A 620 11.97 17.45 -15.30
N ASN A 621 13.08 17.21 -14.60
CA ASN A 621 13.52 18.06 -13.51
C ASN A 621 14.35 19.23 -14.03
N ALA A 622 14.10 20.43 -13.50
CA ALA A 622 14.82 21.63 -13.89
C ALA A 622 14.90 22.64 -12.72
N VAL A 623 15.90 23.51 -12.79
CA VAL A 623 15.98 24.70 -11.94
C VAL A 623 15.23 25.83 -12.63
N VAL A 624 14.32 26.48 -11.90
CA VAL A 624 13.63 27.69 -12.36
C VAL A 624 13.96 28.85 -11.42
N LYS A 625 14.03 30.07 -11.97
CA LYS A 625 14.17 31.29 -11.16
C LYS A 625 12.87 31.54 -10.40
N ASP A 626 12.99 31.71 -9.07
CA ASP A 626 11.88 32.05 -8.18
C ASP A 626 12.41 32.82 -6.98
N VAL A 627 12.29 34.16 -7.04
CA VAL A 627 12.82 35.06 -6.02
C VAL A 627 12.18 34.86 -4.64
N GLY A 628 10.95 34.32 -4.58
CA GLY A 628 10.22 34.04 -3.35
C GLY A 628 10.41 32.62 -2.82
N ALA A 629 11.19 31.78 -3.51
CA ALA A 629 11.42 30.42 -3.06
C ALA A 629 12.25 30.35 -1.77
N PRO A 630 11.94 29.41 -0.83
CA PRO A 630 12.81 29.15 0.29
C PRO A 630 14.18 28.65 -0.20
N PRO A 631 15.25 28.81 0.61
CA PRO A 631 16.58 28.34 0.23
C PRO A 631 16.60 26.84 0.04
N ILE A 632 17.39 26.38 -0.92
CA ILE A 632 17.71 24.97 -1.14
C ILE A 632 19.22 24.81 -1.20
N TRP A 633 19.68 23.57 -1.08
CA TRP A 633 21.11 23.21 -1.17
C TRP A 633 21.31 22.23 -2.32
N ALA A 634 22.44 22.34 -3.02
CA ALA A 634 22.88 21.23 -3.87
C ALA A 634 23.28 20.04 -2.98
N ARG A 635 23.10 18.81 -3.47
CA ARG A 635 23.55 17.63 -2.73
C ARG A 635 25.08 17.64 -2.55
N TYR A 636 25.82 18.06 -3.59
CA TYR A 636 27.28 18.01 -3.67
C TYR A 636 27.87 19.39 -3.92
N TYR A 637 29.01 19.65 -3.24
CA TYR A 637 29.82 20.83 -3.45
C TYR A 637 31.29 20.43 -3.61
N GLU A 638 31.98 21.05 -4.56
CA GLU A 638 33.40 20.85 -4.78
C GLU A 638 34.21 21.29 -3.56
N ILE A 639 35.16 20.45 -3.09
CA ILE A 639 35.90 20.72 -1.85
C ILE A 639 36.69 22.03 -1.94
N SER A 640 37.41 22.26 -3.05
CA SER A 640 38.30 23.39 -3.22
C SER A 640 37.60 24.73 -3.38
N THR A 641 36.45 24.75 -4.06
CA THR A 641 35.75 25.99 -4.43
C THR A 641 34.47 26.22 -3.63
N MET A 642 33.94 25.18 -2.98
CA MET A 642 32.64 25.15 -2.32
C MET A 642 31.46 25.51 -3.27
N LYS A 643 31.62 25.34 -4.59
CA LYS A 643 30.56 25.50 -5.60
C LYS A 643 29.72 24.24 -5.71
N PRO A 644 28.41 24.35 -5.97
CA PRO A 644 27.58 23.21 -6.36
C PRO A 644 28.17 22.48 -7.55
N ILE A 645 28.14 21.13 -7.51
CA ILE A 645 28.59 20.28 -8.60
C ILE A 645 27.56 19.21 -8.93
N PHE A 646 27.51 18.84 -10.20
CA PHE A 646 26.62 17.84 -10.79
C PHE A 646 27.43 16.94 -11.72
N LEU A 647 27.16 15.64 -11.72
CA LEU A 647 27.90 14.70 -12.53
C LEU A 647 26.95 13.75 -13.26
N GLY A 648 27.30 13.49 -14.53
CA GLY A 648 26.71 12.44 -15.34
C GLY A 648 27.39 11.09 -15.15
N ARG A 649 27.09 10.14 -16.03
CA ARG A 649 27.73 8.82 -16.05
C ARG A 649 29.16 8.85 -16.66
N ASP A 650 29.52 9.98 -17.22
CA ASP A 650 30.86 10.27 -17.76
C ASP A 650 31.89 10.64 -16.69
N SER A 651 31.45 10.88 -15.45
CA SER A 651 32.29 11.33 -14.31
C SER A 651 32.88 12.73 -14.49
N VAL A 652 32.30 13.54 -15.37
CA VAL A 652 32.71 14.93 -15.56
C VAL A 652 31.98 15.85 -14.60
N ILE A 653 32.70 16.76 -13.95
CA ILE A 653 32.11 17.75 -13.04
C ILE A 653 31.49 18.89 -13.87
N HIS A 654 30.20 19.15 -13.64
CA HIS A 654 29.43 20.27 -14.17
C HIS A 654 29.00 21.20 -13.04
N TYR A 655 28.85 22.49 -13.34
CA TYR A 655 28.40 23.48 -12.38
C TYR A 655 26.93 23.92 -12.61
N ASP A 656 26.32 23.40 -13.66
CA ASP A 656 24.89 23.53 -13.92
C ASP A 656 24.27 22.14 -14.12
N VAL A 657 23.19 21.84 -13.39
CA VAL A 657 22.49 20.56 -13.46
C VAL A 657 21.86 20.27 -14.83
N SER A 658 21.66 21.31 -15.66
CA SER A 658 21.12 21.15 -17.02
C SER A 658 22.12 20.52 -17.98
N GLU A 659 23.42 20.56 -17.67
CA GLU A 659 24.50 20.03 -18.50
C GLU A 659 24.66 18.49 -18.39
N ILE A 660 24.08 17.86 -17.35
CA ILE A 660 24.11 16.39 -17.21
C ILE A 660 22.96 15.72 -17.94
N GLU A 661 23.10 14.44 -18.27
CA GLU A 661 22.10 13.66 -19.00
C GLU A 661 20.75 13.66 -18.27
N ALA A 662 19.67 13.71 -19.06
CA ALA A 662 18.31 13.75 -18.55
C ALA A 662 17.99 12.57 -17.61
N GLU A 663 18.53 11.38 -17.86
CA GLU A 663 18.37 10.20 -17.02
C GLU A 663 18.92 10.47 -15.61
N ARG A 664 20.15 11.02 -15.49
CA ARG A 664 20.74 11.35 -14.18
C ARG A 664 20.06 12.54 -13.54
N ARG A 665 19.77 13.58 -14.30
CA ARG A 665 19.05 14.76 -13.80
C ARG A 665 17.70 14.39 -13.20
N ASN A 666 16.96 13.47 -13.81
CA ASN A 666 15.63 13.09 -13.38
C ASN A 666 15.61 11.96 -12.33
N GLY A 667 16.63 11.13 -12.27
CA GLY A 667 16.71 9.94 -11.44
C GLY A 667 17.56 10.09 -10.16
N TYR A 668 17.98 11.31 -9.81
CA TYR A 668 18.82 11.56 -8.65
C TYR A 668 18.41 12.82 -7.89
N ALA A 669 18.58 12.82 -6.57
CA ALA A 669 18.24 13.97 -5.72
C ALA A 669 19.38 14.99 -5.69
N TRP A 670 19.46 15.83 -6.71
CA TRP A 670 20.52 16.83 -6.87
C TRP A 670 20.41 18.02 -5.94
N TYR A 671 19.21 18.30 -5.44
CA TYR A 671 18.94 19.36 -4.48
C TYR A 671 18.21 18.80 -3.26
N VAL A 672 18.50 19.35 -2.11
CA VAL A 672 17.95 18.94 -0.81
C VAL A 672 17.46 20.16 -0.04
N THR A 673 16.50 19.93 0.86
CA THR A 673 15.91 20.96 1.75
C THR A 673 16.11 20.63 3.22
N SER A 674 16.67 19.47 3.53
CA SER A 674 16.90 19.02 4.92
C SER A 674 17.74 19.97 5.79
N PRO A 675 18.71 20.74 5.25
CA PRO A 675 19.42 21.71 6.05
C PRO A 675 18.56 22.85 6.62
N ALA A 676 17.44 23.21 5.95
CA ALA A 676 16.55 24.27 6.44
C ALA A 676 16.00 23.95 7.84
N GLU A 677 15.47 22.74 8.03
CA GLU A 677 14.95 22.32 9.34
C GLU A 677 16.04 22.26 10.42
N LEU A 678 17.24 21.80 10.06
CA LEU A 678 18.38 21.81 10.96
C LEU A 678 18.70 23.23 11.42
N LEU A 679 18.76 24.20 10.48
CA LEU A 679 19.14 25.59 10.76
C LEU A 679 18.06 26.36 11.53
N GLU A 680 16.79 26.13 11.21
CA GLU A 680 15.67 26.90 11.76
C GLU A 680 15.13 26.34 13.07
N LYS A 681 15.22 25.02 13.28
CA LYS A 681 14.59 24.36 14.43
C LYS A 681 15.59 23.62 15.33
N ASP A 682 16.36 22.68 14.75
CA ASP A 682 17.15 21.74 15.56
C ASP A 682 18.34 22.43 16.23
N TYR A 683 19.13 23.17 15.44
CA TYR A 683 20.30 23.87 15.96
C TYR A 683 19.96 24.97 17.00
N PRO A 684 19.00 25.89 16.81
CA PRO A 684 18.61 26.85 17.81
C PRO A 684 18.20 26.23 19.15
N LYS A 685 17.42 25.12 19.07
CA LYS A 685 17.01 24.38 20.27
C LYS A 685 18.21 23.76 21.00
N TRP A 686 19.11 23.11 20.26
CA TRP A 686 20.32 22.52 20.81
C TRP A 686 21.23 23.60 21.44
N ARG A 687 21.46 24.71 20.73
CA ARG A 687 22.32 25.81 21.21
C ARG A 687 21.78 26.43 22.50
N ALA A 688 20.48 26.61 22.62
CA ALA A 688 19.84 27.07 23.85
C ALA A 688 20.06 26.07 25.01
N SER A 689 19.99 24.76 24.72
CA SER A 689 20.15 23.73 25.76
C SER A 689 21.54 23.60 26.33
N ILE A 690 22.60 23.90 25.55
CA ILE A 690 24.00 23.86 26.04
C ILE A 690 24.42 25.16 26.73
N ASN A 691 23.76 26.29 26.41
CA ASN A 691 24.02 27.58 27.10
C ASN A 691 23.29 27.67 28.44
N ALA A 692 22.29 26.83 28.69
CA ALA A 692 21.52 26.78 29.93
C ALA A 692 22.16 25.89 31.02
N LYS A 693 23.22 25.17 30.69
CA LYS A 693 24.03 24.32 31.58
C LYS A 693 25.33 25.02 31.90
#